data_ff5c992d70326377530419c259a7a0c3
#
_entry.id   ff5c992d70326377530419c259a7a0c3
#
_cell.length_a   1.000
_cell.length_b   1.000
_cell.length_c   1.000
_cell.angle_alpha   90.00
_cell.angle_beta   90.00
_cell.angle_gamma   90.00
#
_symmetry.space_group_name_H-M   'P 1'
#
loop_
_entity.id
_entity.type
_entity.pdbx_description
1 polymer ?
#
loop_
_entity_poly.entity_id
_entity_poly.type
_entity_poly.pdbx_seq_one_letter_code
_entity_poly.pdbx_strand_id
1 'polypeptide(L)'
;MAAGLSIFRVVSNDELARQEREQSDRALAERQNSELMLGIVSHLRMCWDAAKIAKKPIEDIMLKAMRQRNGEYEPDKLAAIKKQGGSEVYMMITEVKCRAAESWLRDILLDTGTPPWDIQTTPIPDLSPAQTEEIKAAFADMVAQLLQTELRAMTLAEQAQAKEAVAQEYRFKLLQAAQNRADRMKLKIADQFAQGGWAESFNDFITDLATYPAAIIKGPVVRRQRTLGWEKDESGRTVAKPLDKIAPEYERVDPFNFYPEPGITNIRDGYCFQHHPLTRTMLSDLIGMPGYDEQAIRRLLQEGNGTSWINQDVKLIKEEEERKYYTEMRPTEIYDALEFWGKISGKMLREWGMSEDEVPDPALEYDANVWVCGDYVLKAVLNYDPLGEKPYAKTSFIKCPGAFWGKGIPEIIEDIQNVCNAAARALVNNMGISSGPQVEVNLERIPANEDITQIYPWKIWQVTNDPTGSSAAAVRFTQPETNAAELMGVYDKFSRLADEHSGIPAYLYGDLNVQGAGRTSSGLSMLMGSAGKAIRQVVMHIDSDVIKPIVTRQYVYNMRYDDDESIKGDLQVVPRGAINLANRETMNVRRIEFLNASANPLDAEIMGPDGRAALLREVAKSLQMPADEIVPSRETLALAQRASGGAAGAPPGGPGGQQAKPTPTHPDGSSKGGQQGNVVTTNASGGAA
;
A
#
# COMPACT_ATOMS: atom_id res chain seq x y z
N MET A 1 52.07 44.27 14.17
CA MET A 1 51.74 45.59 13.58
C MET A 1 51.73 45.42 12.08
N ALA A 2 50.55 45.40 11.47
CA ALA A 2 50.35 45.73 10.08
C ALA A 2 48.86 46.10 10.00
N ALA A 3 48.61 47.39 9.96
CA ALA A 3 47.29 47.97 9.77
C ALA A 3 46.78 47.70 8.37
N GLY A 4 45.61 47.06 8.27
CA GLY A 4 44.89 46.90 7.03
C GLY A 4 44.37 48.23 6.54
N LEU A 5 44.92 48.72 5.45
CA LEU A 5 44.42 49.87 4.70
C LEU A 5 43.08 49.45 4.08
N SER A 6 41.99 50.07 4.53
CA SER A 6 40.72 50.03 3.83
C SER A 6 40.89 50.77 2.48
N ILE A 7 40.86 50.01 1.38
CA ILE A 7 40.92 50.53 0.04
C ILE A 7 39.56 51.17 -0.23
N PHE A 8 39.48 52.49 -0.15
CA PHE A 8 38.37 53.25 -0.71
C PHE A 8 38.46 53.14 -2.24
N ARG A 9 37.60 52.35 -2.85
CA ARG A 9 37.45 52.29 -4.30
C ARG A 9 36.66 53.52 -4.73
N VAL A 10 37.29 54.43 -5.39
CA VAL A 10 36.62 55.59 -6.01
C VAL A 10 35.84 55.05 -7.20
N VAL A 11 34.53 54.97 -7.04
CA VAL A 11 33.60 54.57 -8.11
C VAL A 11 33.21 55.81 -8.88
N SER A 12 33.22 55.78 -10.20
CA SER A 12 32.81 56.91 -11.04
C SER A 12 31.32 57.20 -10.86
N ASN A 13 30.90 58.46 -11.05
CA ASN A 13 29.48 58.83 -10.95
C ASN A 13 28.60 58.05 -11.95
N ASP A 14 29.13 57.63 -13.09
CA ASP A 14 28.41 56.77 -14.05
C ASP A 14 28.24 55.35 -13.57
N GLU A 15 29.20 54.81 -12.83
CA GLU A 15 29.17 53.51 -12.25
C GLU A 15 28.23 53.44 -11.03
N LEU A 16 28.16 54.51 -10.24
CA LEU A 16 27.18 54.70 -9.15
C LEU A 16 25.75 54.79 -9.70
N ALA A 17 25.53 55.59 -10.73
CA ALA A 17 24.24 55.72 -11.40
C ALA A 17 23.77 54.42 -12.06
N ARG A 18 24.70 53.55 -12.51
CA ARG A 18 24.41 52.23 -13.03
C ARG A 18 24.05 51.27 -11.94
N GLN A 19 24.74 51.26 -10.80
CA GLN A 19 24.41 50.45 -9.62
C GLN A 19 23.08 50.87 -9.01
N GLU A 20 22.77 52.17 -8.94
CA GLU A 20 21.46 52.65 -8.47
C GLU A 20 20.30 52.23 -9.40
N ARG A 21 20.51 52.26 -10.73
CA ARG A 21 19.53 51.72 -11.68
C ARG A 21 19.34 50.23 -11.55
N GLU A 22 20.42 49.46 -11.46
CA GLU A 22 20.34 48.01 -11.25
C GLU A 22 19.65 47.63 -9.92
N GLN A 23 19.89 48.40 -8.85
CA GLN A 23 19.20 48.25 -7.58
C GLN A 23 17.72 48.65 -7.67
N SER A 24 17.40 49.71 -8.37
CA SER A 24 16.04 50.16 -8.64
C SER A 24 15.26 49.10 -9.45
N ASP A 25 15.89 48.58 -10.51
CA ASP A 25 15.29 47.59 -11.39
C ASP A 25 15.07 46.26 -10.62
N ARG A 26 16.02 45.87 -9.75
CA ARG A 26 15.84 44.70 -8.86
C ARG A 26 14.73 44.92 -7.86
N ALA A 27 14.64 46.10 -7.23
CA ALA A 27 13.56 46.42 -6.29
C ALA A 27 12.19 46.46 -6.98
N LEU A 28 12.15 46.91 -8.24
CA LEU A 28 10.93 46.94 -9.05
C LEU A 28 10.51 45.54 -9.46
N ALA A 29 11.46 44.70 -9.86
CA ALA A 29 11.21 43.26 -10.15
C ALA A 29 10.77 42.48 -8.90
N GLU A 30 11.37 42.79 -7.75
CA GLU A 30 10.95 42.20 -6.47
C GLU A 30 9.53 42.62 -6.05
N ARG A 31 9.15 43.89 -6.27
CA ARG A 31 7.77 44.35 -6.04
C ARG A 31 6.77 43.71 -7.00
N GLN A 32 7.10 43.64 -8.29
CA GLN A 32 6.28 42.96 -9.28
C GLN A 32 6.10 41.48 -8.92
N ASN A 33 7.16 40.77 -8.57
CA ASN A 33 7.07 39.37 -8.13
C ASN A 33 6.23 39.22 -6.87
N SER A 34 6.27 40.16 -5.91
CA SER A 34 5.43 40.06 -4.70
C SER A 34 3.94 40.28 -4.99
N GLU A 35 3.59 41.22 -5.89
CA GLU A 35 2.18 41.43 -6.30
C GLU A 35 1.63 40.24 -7.13
N LEU A 36 2.50 39.60 -7.92
CA LEU A 36 2.17 38.43 -8.73
C LEU A 36 2.04 37.17 -7.90
N MET A 37 2.90 36.99 -6.91
CA MET A 37 2.76 35.91 -5.90
C MET A 37 1.42 36.02 -5.16
N LEU A 38 0.95 37.22 -4.84
CA LEU A 38 -0.37 37.46 -4.25
C LEU A 38 -1.52 36.96 -5.14
N GLY A 39 -1.41 37.07 -6.46
CA GLY A 39 -2.41 36.58 -7.42
C GLY A 39 -2.60 35.06 -7.37
N ILE A 40 -1.52 34.29 -7.44
CA ILE A 40 -1.54 32.82 -7.32
C ILE A 40 -2.00 32.39 -5.93
N VAL A 41 -1.46 32.97 -4.87
CA VAL A 41 -1.82 32.64 -3.49
C VAL A 41 -3.30 32.90 -3.24
N SER A 42 -3.84 34.04 -3.72
CA SER A 42 -5.25 34.35 -3.51
C SER A 42 -6.17 33.39 -4.25
N HIS A 43 -5.82 32.94 -5.45
CA HIS A 43 -6.54 31.91 -6.19
C HIS A 43 -6.51 30.57 -5.45
N LEU A 44 -5.33 30.12 -5.02
CA LEU A 44 -5.17 28.88 -4.28
C LEU A 44 -5.91 28.90 -2.94
N ARG A 45 -5.93 30.05 -2.26
CA ARG A 45 -6.68 30.23 -1.01
C ARG A 45 -8.19 30.06 -1.21
N MET A 46 -8.74 30.63 -2.28
CA MET A 46 -10.16 30.44 -2.62
C MET A 46 -10.47 28.96 -2.90
N CYS A 47 -9.64 28.28 -3.69
CA CYS A 47 -9.79 26.84 -3.96
C CYS A 47 -9.65 26.01 -2.69
N TRP A 48 -8.71 26.35 -1.81
CA TRP A 48 -8.51 25.71 -0.53
C TRP A 48 -9.71 25.82 0.41
N ASP A 49 -10.25 27.04 0.56
CA ASP A 49 -11.42 27.28 1.41
C ASP A 49 -12.64 26.48 0.92
N ALA A 50 -12.85 26.42 -0.39
CA ALA A 50 -13.90 25.60 -0.99
C ALA A 50 -13.72 24.11 -0.70
N ALA A 51 -12.51 23.58 -0.90
CA ALA A 51 -12.20 22.18 -0.64
C ALA A 51 -12.31 21.82 0.85
N LYS A 52 -11.86 22.71 1.75
CA LYS A 52 -11.93 22.54 3.20
C LYS A 52 -13.38 22.47 3.68
N ILE A 53 -14.23 23.41 3.25
CA ILE A 53 -15.65 23.43 3.62
C ILE A 53 -16.33 22.12 3.17
N ALA A 54 -16.08 21.68 1.96
CA ALA A 54 -16.67 20.46 1.41
C ALA A 54 -16.18 19.20 2.12
N LYS A 55 -14.95 19.19 2.62
CA LYS A 55 -14.35 18.03 3.31
C LYS A 55 -14.76 17.92 4.78
N LYS A 56 -15.17 18.99 5.44
CA LYS A 56 -15.48 19.01 6.87
C LYS A 56 -16.40 17.86 7.35
N PRO A 57 -17.52 17.53 6.67
CA PRO A 57 -18.35 16.38 7.07
C PRO A 57 -17.60 15.04 7.00
N ILE A 58 -16.67 14.92 6.05
CA ILE A 58 -15.87 13.70 5.88
C ILE A 58 -14.80 13.59 6.98
N GLU A 59 -14.21 14.71 7.40
CA GLU A 59 -13.29 14.74 8.53
C GLU A 59 -13.95 14.29 9.83
N ASP A 60 -15.21 14.67 10.06
CA ASP A 60 -16.01 14.19 11.20
C ASP A 60 -16.23 12.67 11.13
N ILE A 61 -16.54 12.13 9.94
CA ILE A 61 -16.65 10.67 9.72
C ILE A 61 -15.31 9.97 9.98
N MET A 62 -14.20 10.54 9.53
CA MET A 62 -12.87 9.98 9.75
C MET A 62 -12.50 9.94 11.24
N LEU A 63 -12.80 11.01 12.01
CA LEU A 63 -12.58 11.04 13.45
C LEU A 63 -13.42 9.99 14.18
N LYS A 64 -14.68 9.85 13.80
CA LYS A 64 -15.54 8.79 14.35
C LYS A 64 -15.00 7.40 14.05
N ALA A 65 -14.56 7.16 12.80
CA ALA A 65 -13.99 5.89 12.38
C ALA A 65 -12.73 5.55 13.19
N MET A 66 -11.85 6.53 13.41
CA MET A 66 -10.65 6.39 14.22
C MET A 66 -10.97 6.03 15.67
N ARG A 67 -11.89 6.79 16.32
CA ARG A 67 -12.34 6.50 17.69
C ARG A 67 -12.98 5.12 17.79
N GLN A 68 -13.87 4.78 16.87
CA GLN A 68 -14.54 3.48 16.84
C GLN A 68 -13.54 2.33 16.69
N ARG A 69 -12.49 2.48 15.88
CA ARG A 69 -11.42 1.51 15.74
C ARG A 69 -10.60 1.40 17.03
N ASN A 70 -10.28 2.51 17.67
CA ASN A 70 -9.51 2.55 18.92
C ASN A 70 -10.32 2.09 20.15
N GLY A 71 -11.62 1.84 20.00
CA GLY A 71 -12.48 1.44 21.12
C GLY A 71 -12.88 2.60 22.03
N GLU A 72 -12.92 3.81 21.48
CA GLU A 72 -13.27 5.02 22.22
C GLU A 72 -14.69 5.50 21.89
N TYR A 73 -15.39 5.98 22.90
CA TYR A 73 -16.65 6.69 22.72
C TYR A 73 -16.39 8.12 22.27
N GLU A 74 -17.32 8.67 21.50
CA GLU A 74 -17.34 10.11 21.25
C GLU A 74 -17.42 10.87 22.59
N PRO A 75 -16.70 12.01 22.72
CA PRO A 75 -16.58 12.75 23.99
C PRO A 75 -17.93 13.06 24.63
N ASP A 76 -18.93 13.47 23.83
CA ASP A 76 -20.28 13.79 24.28
C ASP A 76 -21.03 12.56 24.82
N LYS A 77 -20.91 11.42 24.12
CA LYS A 77 -21.47 10.14 24.57
C LYS A 77 -20.80 9.66 25.85
N LEU A 78 -19.48 9.77 25.94
CA LEU A 78 -18.73 9.38 27.15
C LEU A 78 -19.14 10.23 28.35
N ALA A 79 -19.27 11.55 28.17
CA ALA A 79 -19.74 12.47 29.21
C ALA A 79 -21.16 12.12 29.69
N ALA A 80 -22.06 11.78 28.75
CA ALA A 80 -23.42 11.35 29.08
C ALA A 80 -23.44 10.03 29.89
N ILE A 81 -22.61 9.05 29.49
CA ILE A 81 -22.48 7.75 30.18
C ILE A 81 -21.95 7.97 31.62
N LYS A 82 -20.89 8.79 31.79
CA LYS A 82 -20.32 9.12 33.09
C LYS A 82 -21.33 9.83 33.99
N LYS A 83 -22.11 10.75 33.44
CA LYS A 83 -23.17 11.47 34.19
C LYS A 83 -24.25 10.52 34.70
N GLN A 84 -24.55 9.45 33.97
CA GLN A 84 -25.54 8.42 34.37
C GLN A 84 -24.95 7.40 35.37
N GLY A 85 -23.62 7.42 35.61
CA GLY A 85 -22.95 6.45 36.47
C GLY A 85 -22.94 5.02 35.92
N GLY A 86 -23.11 4.86 34.60
CA GLY A 86 -23.15 3.57 33.92
C GLY A 86 -21.75 3.03 33.59
N SER A 87 -21.69 1.76 33.16
CA SER A 87 -20.48 1.12 32.68
C SER A 87 -19.92 1.82 31.42
N GLU A 88 -18.61 2.00 31.36
CA GLU A 88 -17.88 2.57 30.20
C GLU A 88 -17.33 1.49 29.26
N VAL A 89 -17.76 0.23 29.40
CA VAL A 89 -17.27 -0.88 28.56
C VAL A 89 -17.53 -0.61 27.10
N TYR A 90 -16.48 -0.79 26.28
CA TYR A 90 -16.52 -0.72 24.84
C TYR A 90 -16.14 -2.07 24.21
N MET A 91 -16.92 -2.53 23.25
CA MET A 91 -16.65 -3.78 22.54
C MET A 91 -15.87 -3.51 21.25
N MET A 92 -14.70 -4.11 21.11
CA MET A 92 -13.77 -3.82 20.01
C MET A 92 -14.06 -4.65 18.75
N ILE A 93 -15.33 -4.71 18.32
CA ILE A 93 -15.73 -5.47 17.13
C ILE A 93 -15.10 -4.87 15.88
N THR A 94 -15.14 -3.56 15.77
CA THR A 94 -14.58 -2.81 14.62
C THR A 94 -13.10 -3.06 14.44
N GLU A 95 -12.32 -2.99 15.53
CA GLU A 95 -10.86 -3.21 15.48
C GLU A 95 -10.53 -4.62 14.98
N VAL A 96 -11.21 -5.63 15.50
CA VAL A 96 -11.04 -7.02 15.07
C VAL A 96 -11.32 -7.18 13.58
N LYS A 97 -12.39 -6.56 13.07
CA LYS A 97 -12.74 -6.60 11.64
C LYS A 97 -11.74 -5.87 10.78
N CYS A 98 -11.29 -4.69 11.16
CA CYS A 98 -10.27 -3.94 10.43
C CYS A 98 -8.97 -4.74 10.33
N ARG A 99 -8.48 -5.26 11.45
CA ARG A 99 -7.25 -6.08 11.51
C ARG A 99 -7.35 -7.36 10.68
N ALA A 100 -8.51 -8.03 10.69
CA ALA A 100 -8.73 -9.21 9.86
C ALA A 100 -8.70 -8.89 8.37
N ALA A 101 -9.36 -7.79 7.95
CA ALA A 101 -9.33 -7.32 6.56
C ALA A 101 -7.92 -6.93 6.12
N GLU A 102 -7.19 -6.20 6.96
CA GLU A 102 -5.81 -5.79 6.69
C GLU A 102 -4.88 -6.99 6.52
N SER A 103 -4.93 -7.95 7.45
CA SER A 103 -4.14 -9.17 7.36
C SER A 103 -4.41 -9.91 6.06
N TRP A 104 -5.69 -10.07 5.71
CA TRP A 104 -6.06 -10.77 4.49
C TRP A 104 -5.63 -10.05 3.21
N LEU A 105 -5.77 -8.71 3.16
CA LEU A 105 -5.29 -7.92 2.03
C LEU A 105 -3.76 -7.96 1.89
N ARG A 106 -3.02 -7.94 3.02
CA ARG A 106 -1.57 -8.10 3.03
C ARG A 106 -1.14 -9.46 2.48
N ASP A 107 -1.77 -10.51 2.94
CA ASP A 107 -1.50 -11.89 2.48
C ASP A 107 -1.70 -12.04 0.97
N ILE A 108 -2.69 -11.35 0.39
CA ILE A 108 -2.99 -11.42 -1.04
C ILE A 108 -2.03 -10.58 -1.87
N LEU A 109 -1.70 -9.36 -1.40
CA LEU A 109 -1.04 -8.34 -2.22
C LEU A 109 0.46 -8.22 -1.96
N LEU A 110 0.94 -8.55 -0.74
CA LEU A 110 2.34 -8.40 -0.36
C LEU A 110 3.07 -9.74 -0.18
N ASP A 111 2.43 -10.74 0.43
CA ASP A 111 3.10 -11.99 0.85
C ASP A 111 3.23 -13.06 -0.22
N THR A 112 2.82 -12.80 -1.45
CA THR A 112 2.78 -13.85 -2.50
C THR A 112 4.13 -14.20 -3.10
N GLY A 113 5.23 -13.52 -2.75
CA GLY A 113 6.55 -13.69 -3.37
C GLY A 113 6.59 -13.31 -4.86
N THR A 114 5.44 -12.99 -5.45
CA THR A 114 5.30 -12.47 -6.81
C THR A 114 4.58 -11.13 -6.74
N PRO A 115 5.03 -10.10 -7.48
CA PRO A 115 4.39 -8.81 -7.46
C PRO A 115 2.92 -8.93 -7.89
N PRO A 116 1.98 -8.13 -7.32
CA PRO A 116 0.55 -8.15 -7.68
C PRO A 116 0.28 -7.53 -9.06
N TRP A 117 1.29 -7.37 -9.87
CA TRP A 117 1.24 -6.82 -11.23
C TRP A 117 2.20 -7.56 -12.16
N ASP A 118 1.95 -7.43 -13.46
CA ASP A 118 2.79 -7.99 -14.49
C ASP A 118 2.87 -7.02 -15.68
N ILE A 119 3.95 -7.15 -16.44
CA ILE A 119 4.15 -6.40 -17.65
C ILE A 119 4.13 -7.40 -18.81
N GLN A 120 3.23 -7.19 -19.73
CA GLN A 120 3.05 -8.07 -20.88
C GLN A 120 3.25 -7.28 -22.16
N THR A 121 3.63 -7.98 -23.21
CA THR A 121 3.66 -7.39 -24.56
C THR A 121 2.25 -7.10 -25.02
N THR A 122 2.06 -6.00 -25.74
CA THR A 122 0.81 -5.74 -26.45
C THR A 122 0.55 -6.85 -27.46
N PRO A 123 -0.72 -7.28 -27.68
CA PRO A 123 -1.05 -8.35 -28.62
C PRO A 123 -0.56 -8.07 -30.05
N ILE A 124 -0.50 -6.81 -30.42
CA ILE A 124 0.05 -6.34 -31.70
C ILE A 124 1.01 -5.21 -31.37
N PRO A 125 2.34 -5.49 -31.19
CA PRO A 125 3.31 -4.45 -30.89
C PRO A 125 3.35 -3.44 -32.04
N ASP A 126 3.22 -2.17 -31.74
CA ASP A 126 3.46 -1.12 -32.73
C ASP A 126 4.96 -1.09 -33.08
N LEU A 127 5.25 -1.37 -34.32
CA LEU A 127 6.61 -1.42 -34.81
C LEU A 127 7.06 -0.02 -35.21
N SER A 128 8.21 0.38 -34.70
CA SER A 128 8.83 1.61 -35.18
C SER A 128 9.17 1.54 -36.66
N PRO A 129 9.19 2.65 -37.38
CA PRO A 129 9.57 2.67 -38.79
C PRO A 129 10.92 2.01 -39.08
N ALA A 130 11.90 2.17 -38.20
CA ALA A 130 13.21 1.54 -38.27
C ALA A 130 13.15 0.01 -38.18
N GLN A 131 12.35 -0.52 -37.26
CA GLN A 131 12.13 -1.97 -37.11
C GLN A 131 11.41 -2.54 -38.32
N THR A 132 10.50 -1.78 -38.92
CA THR A 132 9.79 -2.24 -40.15
C THR A 132 10.76 -2.32 -41.33
N GLU A 133 11.78 -1.47 -41.41
CA GLU A 133 12.83 -1.51 -42.44
C GLU A 133 13.83 -2.64 -42.20
N GLU A 134 14.23 -2.91 -40.97
CA GLU A 134 15.05 -4.07 -40.61
C GLU A 134 14.35 -5.39 -41.00
N ILE A 135 13.04 -5.46 -40.79
CA ILE A 135 12.22 -6.61 -41.21
C ILE A 135 12.29 -6.80 -42.71
N LYS A 136 12.12 -5.73 -43.48
CA LYS A 136 12.16 -5.78 -44.93
C LYS A 136 13.54 -6.20 -45.43
N ALA A 137 14.61 -5.68 -44.81
CA ALA A 137 15.99 -6.03 -45.13
C ALA A 137 16.29 -7.53 -44.83
N ALA A 138 15.95 -8.00 -43.61
CA ALA A 138 16.12 -9.38 -43.23
C ALA A 138 15.30 -10.35 -44.14
N PHE A 139 14.11 -9.92 -44.53
CA PHE A 139 13.30 -10.67 -45.50
C PHE A 139 13.95 -10.75 -46.88
N ALA A 140 14.51 -9.62 -47.36
CA ALA A 140 15.21 -9.59 -48.65
C ALA A 140 16.47 -10.48 -48.62
N ASP A 141 17.24 -10.47 -47.54
CA ASP A 141 18.41 -11.33 -47.38
C ASP A 141 18.06 -12.82 -47.32
N MET A 142 16.98 -13.19 -46.65
CA MET A 142 16.54 -14.57 -46.58
C MET A 142 16.01 -15.08 -47.94
N VAL A 143 15.27 -14.26 -48.65
CA VAL A 143 14.83 -14.59 -50.02
C VAL A 143 16.05 -14.72 -50.95
N ALA A 144 17.07 -13.88 -50.83
CA ALA A 144 18.30 -13.96 -51.58
C ALA A 144 19.10 -15.25 -51.27
N GLN A 145 19.16 -15.67 -49.99
CA GLN A 145 19.78 -16.93 -49.59
C GLN A 145 19.03 -18.17 -50.09
N LEU A 146 17.69 -18.14 -50.06
CA LEU A 146 16.86 -19.24 -50.61
C LEU A 146 17.00 -19.34 -52.12
N LEU A 147 17.10 -18.24 -52.85
CA LEU A 147 17.35 -18.21 -54.28
C LEU A 147 18.76 -18.70 -54.66
N GLN A 148 19.75 -18.55 -53.77
CA GLN A 148 21.11 -19.06 -53.98
C GLN A 148 21.24 -20.56 -53.65
N THR A 149 20.45 -21.09 -52.73
CA THR A 149 20.51 -22.49 -52.30
C THR A 149 19.70 -23.43 -53.22
N GLU A 150 18.58 -22.96 -53.78
CA GLU A 150 17.77 -23.72 -54.70
C GLU A 150 17.84 -23.10 -56.10
N LEU A 151 18.67 -23.69 -56.97
CA LEU A 151 18.83 -23.34 -58.39
C LEU A 151 17.56 -23.54 -59.24
N ARG A 152 16.38 -23.68 -58.61
CA ARG A 152 15.09 -23.93 -59.26
C ARG A 152 14.16 -22.74 -59.02
N ALA A 153 13.53 -22.27 -60.07
CA ALA A 153 12.49 -21.26 -60.00
C ALA A 153 11.32 -21.75 -59.13
N MET A 154 11.10 -21.12 -57.97
CA MET A 154 9.96 -21.42 -57.08
C MET A 154 8.65 -21.06 -57.78
N THR A 155 7.66 -21.92 -57.62
CA THR A 155 6.28 -21.61 -58.05
C THR A 155 5.68 -20.49 -57.18
N LEU A 156 4.70 -19.76 -57.72
CA LEU A 156 4.02 -18.67 -56.97
C LEU A 156 3.42 -19.15 -55.66
N ALA A 157 2.99 -20.40 -55.55
CA ALA A 157 2.47 -21.00 -54.31
C ALA A 157 3.57 -21.25 -53.29
N GLU A 158 4.73 -21.76 -53.71
CA GLU A 158 5.90 -21.98 -52.81
C GLU A 158 6.50 -20.65 -52.32
N GLN A 159 6.50 -19.61 -53.17
CA GLN A 159 6.90 -18.27 -52.76
C GLN A 159 5.96 -17.67 -51.70
N ALA A 160 4.65 -17.88 -51.84
CA ALA A 160 3.66 -17.44 -50.88
C ALA A 160 3.82 -18.17 -49.54
N GLN A 161 4.03 -19.48 -49.55
CA GLN A 161 4.27 -20.30 -48.35
C GLN A 161 5.59 -19.92 -47.65
N ALA A 162 6.67 -19.73 -48.41
CA ALA A 162 7.95 -19.30 -47.88
C ALA A 162 7.85 -17.88 -47.22
N LYS A 163 7.10 -16.98 -47.88
CA LYS A 163 6.86 -15.63 -47.35
C LYS A 163 6.05 -15.68 -46.07
N GLU A 164 5.08 -16.56 -45.97
CA GLU A 164 4.27 -16.72 -44.77
C GLU A 164 5.07 -17.36 -43.62
N ALA A 165 5.91 -18.36 -43.90
CA ALA A 165 6.81 -18.99 -42.94
C ALA A 165 7.83 -17.99 -42.38
N VAL A 166 8.42 -17.17 -43.23
CA VAL A 166 9.35 -16.09 -42.84
C VAL A 166 8.65 -15.04 -41.99
N ALA A 167 7.44 -14.65 -42.37
CA ALA A 167 6.65 -13.69 -41.61
C ALA A 167 6.28 -14.25 -40.21
N GLN A 168 6.00 -15.54 -40.10
CA GLN A 168 5.72 -16.21 -38.83
C GLN A 168 6.97 -16.32 -37.97
N GLU A 169 8.12 -16.72 -38.52
CA GLU A 169 9.40 -16.78 -37.78
C GLU A 169 9.81 -15.39 -37.28
N TYR A 170 9.64 -14.38 -38.14
CA TYR A 170 9.95 -13.02 -37.76
C TYR A 170 9.03 -12.49 -36.63
N ARG A 171 7.71 -12.74 -36.73
CA ARG A 171 6.76 -12.43 -35.67
C ARG A 171 7.14 -13.11 -34.37
N PHE A 172 7.57 -14.38 -34.44
CA PHE A 172 8.03 -15.10 -33.24
C PHE A 172 9.27 -14.47 -32.62
N LYS A 173 10.28 -14.09 -33.40
CA LYS A 173 11.48 -13.37 -32.92
C LYS A 173 11.14 -12.02 -32.31
N LEU A 174 10.21 -11.29 -32.94
CA LEU A 174 9.72 -10.00 -32.38
C LEU A 174 9.02 -10.18 -31.03
N LEU A 175 8.11 -11.14 -30.94
CA LEU A 175 7.42 -11.45 -29.69
C LEU A 175 8.39 -11.88 -28.59
N GLN A 176 9.39 -12.69 -28.95
CA GLN A 176 10.43 -13.11 -28.01
C GLN A 176 11.29 -11.92 -27.55
N ALA A 177 11.68 -11.04 -28.47
CA ALA A 177 12.42 -9.82 -28.13
C ALA A 177 11.58 -8.86 -27.25
N ALA A 178 10.30 -8.69 -27.57
CA ALA A 178 9.37 -7.91 -26.79
C ALA A 178 9.17 -8.51 -25.38
N GLN A 179 9.03 -9.85 -25.28
CA GLN A 179 8.93 -10.55 -24.00
C GLN A 179 10.18 -10.34 -23.13
N ASN A 180 11.38 -10.45 -23.71
CA ASN A 180 12.63 -10.21 -22.99
C ASN A 180 12.73 -8.76 -22.47
N ARG A 181 12.22 -7.77 -23.23
CA ARG A 181 12.13 -6.38 -22.78
C ARG A 181 11.13 -6.22 -21.63
N ALA A 182 9.97 -6.88 -21.75
CA ALA A 182 8.95 -6.88 -20.68
C ALA A 182 9.49 -7.47 -19.38
N ASP A 183 10.22 -8.59 -19.45
CA ASP A 183 10.83 -9.22 -18.27
C ASP A 183 11.89 -8.32 -17.62
N ARG A 184 12.72 -7.65 -18.43
CA ARG A 184 13.71 -6.67 -17.91
C ARG A 184 13.04 -5.44 -17.28
N MET A 185 12.03 -4.87 -17.93
CA MET A 185 11.26 -3.76 -17.40
C MET A 185 10.60 -4.15 -16.07
N LYS A 186 10.04 -5.35 -15.99
CA LYS A 186 9.44 -5.89 -14.76
C LYS A 186 10.45 -5.95 -13.62
N LEU A 187 11.65 -6.49 -13.88
CA LEU A 187 12.72 -6.55 -12.89
C LEU A 187 13.16 -5.15 -12.44
N LYS A 188 13.29 -4.21 -13.39
CA LYS A 188 13.66 -2.83 -13.10
C LYS A 188 12.63 -2.13 -12.20
N ILE A 189 11.34 -2.25 -12.52
CA ILE A 189 10.27 -1.66 -11.72
C ILE A 189 10.19 -2.32 -10.35
N ALA A 190 10.38 -3.64 -10.25
CA ALA A 190 10.41 -4.34 -8.97
C ALA A 190 11.55 -3.84 -8.08
N ASP A 191 12.74 -3.62 -8.64
CA ASP A 191 13.89 -3.04 -7.93
C ASP A 191 13.60 -1.60 -7.47
N GLN A 192 13.02 -0.76 -8.35
CA GLN A 192 12.63 0.61 -8.03
C GLN A 192 11.57 0.67 -6.92
N PHE A 193 10.61 -0.27 -6.90
CA PHE A 193 9.62 -0.37 -5.82
C PHE A 193 10.27 -0.78 -4.50
N ALA A 194 11.20 -1.72 -4.53
CA ALA A 194 11.92 -2.14 -3.33
C ALA A 194 12.78 -1.02 -2.75
N GLN A 195 13.44 -0.21 -3.61
CA GLN A 195 14.26 0.92 -3.17
C GLN A 195 13.41 2.16 -2.79
N GLY A 196 12.24 2.35 -3.40
CA GLY A 196 11.37 3.52 -3.24
C GLY A 196 10.38 3.45 -2.06
N GLY A 197 10.49 2.45 -1.16
CA GLY A 197 9.61 2.36 0.03
C GLY A 197 8.16 1.94 -0.28
N TRP A 198 7.92 1.33 -1.44
CA TRP A 198 6.57 0.89 -1.85
C TRP A 198 5.90 -0.03 -0.83
N ALA A 199 6.61 -1.05 -0.34
CA ALA A 199 6.03 -2.06 0.54
C ALA A 199 5.54 -1.45 1.87
N GLU A 200 6.30 -0.53 2.45
CA GLU A 200 5.96 0.18 3.68
C GLU A 200 4.75 1.10 3.47
N SER A 201 4.83 1.97 2.46
CA SER A 201 3.74 2.89 2.13
C SER A 201 2.44 2.19 1.74
N PHE A 202 2.56 1.04 1.07
CA PHE A 202 1.40 0.24 0.68
C PHE A 202 0.79 -0.52 1.86
N ASN A 203 1.61 -0.94 2.83
CA ASN A 203 1.14 -1.52 4.08
C ASN A 203 0.28 -0.53 4.88
N ASP A 204 0.75 0.70 5.00
CA ASP A 204 0.02 1.79 5.66
C ASP A 204 -1.26 2.17 4.89
N PHE A 205 -1.18 2.17 3.55
CA PHE A 205 -2.33 2.37 2.68
C PHE A 205 -3.44 1.32 2.93
N ILE A 206 -3.10 0.05 3.14
CA ILE A 206 -4.07 -1.01 3.48
C ILE A 206 -4.76 -0.70 4.82
N THR A 207 -4.03 -0.18 5.79
CA THR A 207 -4.58 0.22 7.09
C THR A 207 -5.57 1.37 6.94
N ASP A 208 -5.25 2.37 6.12
CA ASP A 208 -6.17 3.46 5.81
C ASP A 208 -7.41 2.98 5.06
N LEU A 209 -7.24 2.07 4.12
CA LEU A 209 -8.34 1.50 3.32
C LEU A 209 -9.38 0.78 4.18
N ALA A 210 -8.92 0.06 5.20
CA ALA A 210 -9.82 -0.61 6.14
C ALA A 210 -10.56 0.37 7.06
N THR A 211 -9.91 1.49 7.40
CA THR A 211 -10.39 2.41 8.45
C THR A 211 -11.15 3.61 7.90
N TYR A 212 -10.61 4.27 6.88
CA TYR A 212 -11.12 5.55 6.39
C TYR A 212 -11.97 5.42 5.12
N PRO A 213 -12.77 6.44 4.78
CA PRO A 213 -13.59 6.47 3.57
C PRO A 213 -12.79 6.32 2.27
N ALA A 214 -11.52 6.68 2.26
CA ALA A 214 -10.60 6.46 1.16
C ALA A 214 -9.17 6.31 1.67
N ALA A 215 -8.38 5.48 0.97
CA ALA A 215 -6.94 5.41 1.12
C ALA A 215 -6.27 6.03 -0.09
N ILE A 216 -5.17 6.72 0.13
CA ILE A 216 -4.47 7.51 -0.89
C ILE A 216 -2.98 7.20 -0.81
N ILE A 217 -2.39 6.94 -1.95
CA ILE A 217 -0.94 6.75 -2.10
C ILE A 217 -0.43 7.67 -3.22
N LYS A 218 0.74 8.25 -3.02
CA LYS A 218 1.39 9.14 -3.96
C LYS A 218 2.65 8.48 -4.50
N GLY A 219 2.85 8.56 -5.81
CA GLY A 219 4.05 8.08 -6.48
C GLY A 219 3.84 7.78 -7.97
N PRO A 220 4.95 7.68 -8.71
CA PRO A 220 6.33 7.96 -8.26
C PRO A 220 6.58 9.46 -8.00
N VAL A 221 7.22 9.79 -6.88
CA VAL A 221 7.73 11.13 -6.58
C VAL A 221 9.24 11.07 -6.64
N VAL A 222 9.83 11.91 -7.47
CA VAL A 222 11.29 11.91 -7.65
C VAL A 222 11.93 12.68 -6.50
N ARG A 223 12.74 12.00 -5.69
CA ARG A 223 13.48 12.59 -4.57
C ARG A 223 14.96 12.27 -4.64
N ARG A 224 15.76 13.13 -4.01
CA ARG A 224 17.19 12.91 -3.82
C ARG A 224 17.40 12.03 -2.60
N GLN A 225 17.87 10.81 -2.84
CA GLN A 225 18.22 9.86 -1.80
C GLN A 225 19.74 9.74 -1.64
N ARG A 226 20.21 9.69 -0.40
CA ARG A 226 21.57 9.30 -0.09
C ARG A 226 21.67 7.80 0.03
N THR A 227 22.41 7.20 -0.91
CA THR A 227 22.68 5.77 -0.93
C THR A 227 24.18 5.53 -0.79
N LEU A 228 24.56 4.32 -0.40
CA LEU A 228 25.96 3.90 -0.41
C LEU A 228 26.31 3.34 -1.79
N GLY A 229 27.16 4.06 -2.51
CA GLY A 229 27.76 3.56 -3.74
C GLY A 229 29.08 2.85 -3.47
N TRP A 230 29.45 1.89 -4.31
CA TRP A 230 30.70 1.16 -4.24
C TRP A 230 31.66 1.67 -5.29
N GLU A 231 32.68 2.40 -4.90
CA GLU A 231 33.75 2.85 -5.78
C GLU A 231 35.08 2.13 -5.47
N LYS A 232 35.90 1.94 -6.50
CA LYS A 232 37.25 1.46 -6.29
C LYS A 232 38.16 2.64 -6.00
N ASP A 233 38.84 2.59 -4.87
CA ASP A 233 39.88 3.55 -4.50
C ASP A 233 41.10 3.40 -5.41
N GLU A 234 42.01 4.37 -5.42
CA GLU A 234 43.28 4.35 -6.20
C GLU A 234 44.11 3.09 -5.93
N SER A 235 43.92 2.43 -4.79
CA SER A 235 44.54 1.16 -4.41
C SER A 235 43.78 -0.09 -4.91
N GLY A 236 42.70 0.07 -5.70
CA GLY A 236 41.86 -1.04 -6.21
C GLY A 236 40.95 -1.68 -5.17
N ARG A 237 40.86 -1.13 -3.95
CA ARG A 237 39.92 -1.60 -2.90
C ARG A 237 38.54 -1.00 -3.10
N THR A 238 37.54 -1.82 -2.94
CA THR A 238 36.15 -1.37 -2.98
C THR A 238 35.80 -0.62 -1.69
N VAL A 239 35.50 0.67 -1.79
CA VAL A 239 35.13 1.56 -0.67
C VAL A 239 33.71 2.03 -0.85
N ALA A 240 32.94 2.04 0.24
CA ALA A 240 31.60 2.60 0.24
C ALA A 240 31.67 4.13 0.34
N LYS A 241 31.08 4.82 -0.63
CA LYS A 241 30.94 6.28 -0.59
C LYS A 241 29.46 6.66 -0.58
N PRO A 242 29.05 7.71 0.15
CA PRO A 242 27.72 8.26 0.02
C PRO A 242 27.54 8.83 -1.39
N LEU A 243 26.53 8.34 -2.08
CA LEU A 243 26.14 8.79 -3.41
C LEU A 243 24.74 9.39 -3.33
N ASP A 244 24.58 10.60 -3.82
CA ASP A 244 23.27 11.21 -3.97
C ASP A 244 22.66 10.71 -5.29
N LYS A 245 21.63 9.90 -5.17
CA LYS A 245 20.87 9.34 -6.32
C LYS A 245 19.49 9.95 -6.37
N ILE A 246 19.04 10.29 -7.55
CA ILE A 246 17.64 10.65 -7.79
C ILE A 246 16.86 9.35 -8.01
N ALA A 247 15.92 9.06 -7.15
CA ALA A 247 15.13 7.83 -7.21
C ALA A 247 13.62 8.12 -7.04
N PRO A 248 12.76 7.33 -7.67
CA PRO A 248 11.33 7.39 -7.43
C PRO A 248 11.00 6.85 -6.03
N GLU A 249 10.21 7.59 -5.28
CA GLU A 249 9.68 7.20 -3.98
C GLU A 249 8.16 7.13 -4.02
N TYR A 250 7.64 6.32 -3.11
CA TYR A 250 6.20 6.15 -2.89
C TYR A 250 5.88 6.52 -1.45
N GLU A 251 4.85 7.33 -1.26
CA GLU A 251 4.45 7.77 0.08
C GLU A 251 2.97 7.56 0.32
N ARG A 252 2.63 7.13 1.54
CA ARG A 252 1.26 7.16 2.02
C ARG A 252 0.83 8.61 2.20
N VAL A 253 -0.35 8.96 1.71
CA VAL A 253 -0.97 10.27 1.97
C VAL A 253 -2.06 10.08 3.01
N ASP A 254 -1.87 10.69 4.18
CA ASP A 254 -2.90 10.69 5.21
C ASP A 254 -4.20 11.29 4.68
N PRO A 255 -5.35 10.57 4.71
CA PRO A 255 -6.62 11.09 4.22
C PRO A 255 -7.05 12.41 4.85
N PHE A 256 -6.63 12.70 6.09
CA PHE A 256 -6.86 14.00 6.73
C PHE A 256 -6.11 15.14 6.05
N ASN A 257 -4.99 14.85 5.41
CA ASN A 257 -4.15 15.84 4.73
C ASN A 257 -4.47 16.01 3.23
N PHE A 258 -5.45 15.29 2.69
CA PHE A 258 -5.81 15.35 1.27
C PHE A 258 -7.16 16.03 1.06
N TYR A 259 -7.19 17.05 0.22
CA TYR A 259 -8.36 17.91 -0.04
C TYR A 259 -8.66 17.93 -1.53
N PRO A 260 -9.61 17.12 -2.01
CA PRO A 260 -10.03 17.16 -3.42
C PRO A 260 -10.96 18.34 -3.69
N GLU A 261 -11.06 18.74 -4.94
CA GLU A 261 -12.06 19.69 -5.42
C GLU A 261 -13.49 19.21 -5.10
N PRO A 262 -14.38 20.09 -4.66
CA PRO A 262 -15.77 19.74 -4.42
C PRO A 262 -16.47 19.18 -5.67
N GLY A 263 -17.18 18.06 -5.52
CA GLY A 263 -18.01 17.48 -6.58
C GLY A 263 -17.29 16.60 -7.59
N ILE A 264 -15.97 16.41 -7.52
CA ILE A 264 -15.27 15.47 -8.39
C ILE A 264 -15.45 14.03 -7.91
N THR A 265 -15.32 13.09 -8.82
CA THR A 265 -15.33 11.65 -8.54
C THR A 265 -13.93 11.06 -8.61
N ASN A 266 -13.10 11.53 -9.53
CA ASN A 266 -11.73 11.08 -9.76
C ASN A 266 -10.75 12.22 -9.56
N ILE A 267 -9.52 11.88 -9.16
CA ILE A 267 -8.44 12.85 -8.99
C ILE A 267 -8.08 13.56 -10.30
N ARG A 268 -8.31 12.90 -11.45
CA ARG A 268 -8.01 13.45 -12.79
C ARG A 268 -8.89 14.65 -13.14
N ASP A 269 -10.14 14.67 -12.66
CA ASP A 269 -11.19 15.56 -13.16
C ASP A 269 -11.11 16.99 -12.61
N GLY A 270 -10.39 17.21 -11.52
CA GLY A 270 -10.32 18.50 -10.85
C GLY A 270 -8.99 18.73 -10.13
N TYR A 271 -8.92 19.78 -9.32
CA TYR A 271 -7.74 20.04 -8.50
C TYR A 271 -7.73 19.23 -7.20
N CYS A 272 -6.55 19.13 -6.60
CA CYS A 272 -6.41 18.60 -5.25
C CYS A 272 -5.28 19.30 -4.50
N PHE A 273 -5.42 19.36 -3.18
CA PHE A 273 -4.40 19.80 -2.26
C PHE A 273 -3.92 18.67 -1.38
N GLN A 274 -2.62 18.65 -1.13
CA GLN A 274 -2.03 17.88 -0.05
C GLN A 274 -1.40 18.86 0.95
N HIS A 275 -1.76 18.71 2.22
CA HIS A 275 -1.15 19.46 3.30
C HIS A 275 0.09 18.75 3.83
N HIS A 276 1.20 19.46 3.91
CA HIS A 276 2.48 19.00 4.42
C HIS A 276 2.88 19.81 5.65
N PRO A 277 2.85 19.22 6.85
CA PRO A 277 3.44 19.83 8.04
C PRO A 277 4.97 19.68 7.96
N LEU A 278 5.66 20.73 7.59
CA LEU A 278 7.11 20.73 7.44
C LEU A 278 7.79 21.22 8.70
N THR A 279 8.81 20.52 9.15
CA THR A 279 9.74 21.04 10.15
C THR A 279 10.73 22.00 9.49
N ARG A 280 11.40 22.84 10.30
CA ARG A 280 12.44 23.76 9.80
C ARG A 280 13.52 23.03 9.01
N THR A 281 13.91 21.83 9.42
CA THR A 281 14.90 21.02 8.70
C THR A 281 14.37 20.57 7.34
N MET A 282 13.14 20.02 7.30
CA MET A 282 12.51 19.60 6.03
C MET A 282 12.37 20.75 5.05
N LEU A 283 12.01 21.94 5.55
CA LEU A 283 11.92 23.14 4.70
C LEU A 283 13.30 23.57 4.19
N SER A 284 14.36 23.46 5.01
CA SER A 284 15.72 23.78 4.59
C SER A 284 16.27 22.79 3.55
N ASP A 285 15.86 21.51 3.61
CA ASP A 285 16.29 20.47 2.67
C ASP A 285 15.70 20.68 1.26
N LEU A 286 14.65 21.50 1.13
CA LEU A 286 14.11 21.91 -0.16
C LEU A 286 15.00 22.96 -0.88
N ILE A 287 15.93 23.60 -0.18
CA ILE A 287 16.87 24.57 -0.77
C ILE A 287 17.80 23.83 -1.75
N GLY A 288 17.89 24.34 -2.96
CA GLY A 288 18.70 23.73 -4.03
C GLY A 288 18.03 22.59 -4.78
N MET A 289 16.76 22.26 -4.44
CA MET A 289 15.97 21.32 -5.24
C MET A 289 15.45 22.01 -6.51
N PRO A 290 15.45 21.30 -7.66
CA PRO A 290 14.95 21.87 -8.91
C PRO A 290 13.48 22.33 -8.80
N GLY A 291 13.19 23.53 -9.28
CA GLY A 291 11.83 24.07 -9.33
C GLY A 291 11.37 24.75 -8.04
N TYR A 292 12.14 24.71 -6.94
CA TYR A 292 11.85 25.44 -5.72
C TYR A 292 12.54 26.81 -5.70
N ASP A 293 11.82 27.85 -5.23
CA ASP A 293 12.38 29.18 -5.03
C ASP A 293 13.16 29.26 -3.72
N GLU A 294 14.48 29.23 -3.85
CA GLU A 294 15.40 29.30 -2.72
C GLU A 294 15.24 30.60 -1.91
N GLN A 295 14.94 31.73 -2.57
CA GLN A 295 14.80 33.01 -1.90
C GLN A 295 13.52 33.05 -1.05
N ALA A 296 12.43 32.54 -1.56
CA ALA A 296 11.17 32.42 -0.82
C ALA A 296 11.33 31.52 0.42
N ILE A 297 12.02 30.37 0.27
CA ILE A 297 12.29 29.47 1.40
C ILE A 297 13.17 30.17 2.46
N ARG A 298 14.23 30.88 2.04
CA ARG A 298 15.13 31.58 2.98
C ARG A 298 14.41 32.69 3.73
N ARG A 299 13.53 33.46 3.05
CA ARG A 299 12.70 34.48 3.71
C ARG A 299 11.76 33.86 4.73
N LEU A 300 11.07 32.79 4.37
CA LEU A 300 10.18 32.06 5.27
C LEU A 300 10.91 31.55 6.53
N LEU A 301 12.13 31.02 6.37
CA LEU A 301 12.97 30.58 7.48
C LEU A 301 13.45 31.72 8.39
N GLN A 302 13.60 32.95 7.86
CA GLN A 302 14.01 34.14 8.61
C GLN A 302 12.85 34.79 9.37
N GLU A 303 11.68 34.86 8.76
CA GLU A 303 10.49 35.49 9.32
C GLU A 303 9.79 34.61 10.38
N GLY A 304 10.12 33.32 10.40
CA GLY A 304 9.44 32.35 11.27
C GLY A 304 8.04 32.01 10.72
N ASN A 305 7.24 31.32 11.53
CA ASN A 305 5.85 31.00 11.19
C ASN A 305 5.04 32.29 11.04
N GLY A 306 5.01 32.85 9.84
CA GLY A 306 4.03 33.88 9.48
C GLY A 306 2.62 33.33 9.70
N THR A 307 1.66 34.21 9.95
CA THR A 307 0.25 33.88 10.11
C THR A 307 -0.23 32.94 9.01
N SER A 308 -0.24 31.64 9.29
CA SER A 308 -0.80 30.66 8.36
C SER A 308 -2.32 30.84 8.31
N TRP A 309 -2.85 31.10 7.11
CA TRP A 309 -4.30 31.09 6.87
C TRP A 309 -4.88 29.67 6.85
N ILE A 310 -4.00 28.66 6.98
CA ILE A 310 -4.38 27.24 7.06
C ILE A 310 -4.81 26.95 8.49
N ASN A 311 -6.11 26.97 8.73
CA ASN A 311 -6.69 26.58 10.00
C ASN A 311 -7.11 25.10 9.94
N GLN A 312 -6.66 24.29 10.91
CA GLN A 312 -6.83 22.83 10.92
C GLN A 312 -7.34 22.32 12.27
N ASP A 313 -8.51 22.79 12.68
CA ASP A 313 -9.09 22.44 13.98
C ASP A 313 -9.27 20.92 14.15
N VAL A 314 -9.72 20.23 13.08
CA VAL A 314 -9.92 18.76 13.11
C VAL A 314 -8.62 18.00 13.24
N LYS A 315 -7.55 18.50 12.61
CA LYS A 315 -6.23 17.88 12.73
C LYS A 315 -5.65 18.05 14.14
N LEU A 316 -5.89 19.19 14.77
CA LEU A 316 -5.49 19.40 16.17
C LEU A 316 -6.21 18.41 17.09
N ILE A 317 -7.51 18.17 16.88
CA ILE A 317 -8.28 17.16 17.62
C ILE A 317 -7.70 15.76 17.39
N LYS A 318 -7.41 15.39 16.13
CA LYS A 318 -6.78 14.12 15.80
C LYS A 318 -5.46 13.92 16.53
N GLU A 319 -4.58 14.92 16.48
CA GLU A 319 -3.28 14.86 17.13
C GLU A 319 -3.38 14.85 18.66
N GLU A 320 -4.38 15.51 19.24
CA GLU A 320 -4.66 15.45 20.67
C GLU A 320 -5.13 14.05 21.08
N GLU A 321 -5.92 13.39 20.26
CA GLU A 321 -6.35 12.00 20.49
C GLU A 321 -5.19 11.01 20.31
N GLU A 322 -4.36 11.18 19.30
CA GLU A 322 -3.16 10.37 19.10
C GLU A 322 -2.14 10.55 20.24
N ARG A 323 -2.02 11.74 20.81
CA ARG A 323 -1.15 12.00 21.97
C ARG A 323 -1.55 11.25 23.25
N LYS A 324 -2.78 10.80 23.38
CA LYS A 324 -3.16 9.94 24.50
C LYS A 324 -2.36 8.64 24.51
N TYR A 325 -1.89 8.20 23.35
CA TYR A 325 -1.13 6.96 23.14
C TYR A 325 0.38 7.20 22.99
N TYR A 326 0.79 8.38 22.52
CA TYR A 326 2.19 8.71 22.23
C TYR A 326 2.60 9.99 22.95
N THR A 327 3.61 9.89 23.81
CA THR A 327 4.11 11.02 24.62
C THR A 327 5.06 11.95 23.83
N GLU A 328 4.98 12.00 22.52
CA GLU A 328 5.89 12.80 21.72
C GLU A 328 5.56 14.29 21.78
N MET A 329 6.57 15.09 22.16
CA MET A 329 6.49 16.55 22.08
C MET A 329 6.53 16.99 20.61
N ARG A 330 5.57 17.79 20.17
CA ARG A 330 5.64 18.44 18.87
C ARG A 330 6.87 19.33 18.76
N PRO A 331 7.54 19.34 17.58
CA PRO A 331 8.50 20.39 17.28
C PRO A 331 7.83 21.76 17.44
N THR A 332 8.54 22.71 18.00
CA THR A 332 8.01 24.05 18.33
C THR A 332 7.69 24.89 17.09
N GLU A 333 8.30 24.58 15.95
CA GLU A 333 8.12 25.31 14.69
C GLU A 333 7.69 24.35 13.59
N ILE A 334 6.41 24.41 13.20
CA ILE A 334 5.84 23.68 12.07
C ILE A 334 5.41 24.72 11.03
N TYR A 335 5.83 24.49 9.79
CA TYR A 335 5.46 25.27 8.61
C TYR A 335 4.39 24.49 7.85
N ASP A 336 3.18 25.05 7.76
CA ASP A 336 2.09 24.45 7.02
C ASP A 336 2.24 24.75 5.53
N ALA A 337 2.69 23.77 4.76
CA ALA A 337 2.79 23.89 3.32
C ALA A 337 1.63 23.17 2.62
N LEU A 338 1.09 23.79 1.58
CA LEU A 338 0.08 23.21 0.70
C LEU A 338 0.69 22.89 -0.65
N GLU A 339 0.56 21.67 -1.07
CA GLU A 339 0.88 21.24 -2.42
C GLU A 339 -0.40 21.16 -3.23
N PHE A 340 -0.50 22.00 -4.23
CA PHE A 340 -1.60 22.06 -5.17
C PHE A 340 -1.27 21.33 -6.46
N TRP A 341 -2.22 20.56 -6.96
CA TRP A 341 -2.20 19.97 -8.30
C TRP A 341 -3.51 20.29 -9.00
N GLY A 342 -3.44 21.04 -10.07
CA GLY A 342 -4.61 21.44 -10.82
C GLY A 342 -4.30 22.43 -11.92
N LYS A 343 -5.35 22.96 -12.53
CA LYS A 343 -5.23 23.91 -13.60
C LYS A 343 -5.05 25.31 -13.06
N ILE A 344 -4.08 26.02 -13.64
CA ILE A 344 -3.78 27.42 -13.34
C ILE A 344 -3.75 28.19 -14.66
N SER A 345 -4.27 29.43 -14.66
CA SER A 345 -4.23 30.31 -15.82
C SER A 345 -2.80 30.56 -16.28
N GLY A 346 -2.55 30.44 -17.58
CA GLY A 346 -1.25 30.72 -18.18
C GLY A 346 -0.76 32.13 -17.91
N LYS A 347 -1.67 33.08 -17.74
CA LYS A 347 -1.32 34.45 -17.33
C LYS A 347 -0.62 34.44 -15.96
N MET A 348 -1.15 33.78 -14.96
CA MET A 348 -0.56 33.67 -13.60
C MET A 348 0.80 32.96 -13.62
N LEU A 349 0.96 31.93 -14.45
CA LEU A 349 2.21 31.19 -14.59
C LEU A 349 3.31 32.02 -15.27
N ARG A 350 2.97 32.77 -16.32
CA ARG A 350 3.92 33.73 -16.98
C ARG A 350 4.30 34.84 -16.01
N GLU A 351 3.34 35.40 -15.32
CA GLU A 351 3.55 36.42 -14.31
C GLU A 351 4.50 35.93 -13.21
N TRP A 352 4.43 34.64 -12.84
CA TRP A 352 5.35 34.05 -11.87
C TRP A 352 6.78 33.86 -12.41
N GLY A 353 6.99 33.90 -13.72
CA GLY A 353 8.29 33.85 -14.37
C GLY A 353 8.52 32.68 -15.31
N MET A 354 7.47 31.90 -15.63
CA MET A 354 7.58 30.87 -16.67
C MET A 354 7.81 31.50 -18.06
N SER A 355 8.63 30.82 -18.86
CA SER A 355 8.98 31.27 -20.22
C SER A 355 7.79 31.17 -21.19
N GLU A 356 7.84 31.91 -22.27
CA GLU A 356 6.86 31.82 -23.35
C GLU A 356 6.86 30.46 -24.04
N ASP A 357 8.00 29.77 -24.04
CA ASP A 357 8.13 28.43 -24.60
C ASP A 357 7.38 27.37 -23.74
N GLU A 358 7.38 27.55 -22.41
CA GLU A 358 6.68 26.66 -21.48
C GLU A 358 5.17 26.92 -21.43
N VAL A 359 4.77 28.19 -21.53
CA VAL A 359 3.37 28.65 -21.51
C VAL A 359 3.08 29.46 -22.75
N PRO A 360 2.83 28.82 -23.90
CA PRO A 360 2.69 29.54 -25.17
C PRO A 360 1.45 30.46 -25.23
N ASP A 361 0.35 30.10 -24.59
CA ASP A 361 -0.87 30.91 -24.57
C ASP A 361 -1.28 31.30 -23.14
N PRO A 362 -1.23 32.58 -22.77
CA PRO A 362 -1.61 33.06 -21.44
C PRO A 362 -3.12 32.93 -21.13
N ALA A 363 -3.96 32.76 -22.16
CA ALA A 363 -5.41 32.67 -22.00
C ALA A 363 -5.87 31.22 -21.63
N LEU A 364 -5.01 30.23 -21.87
CA LEU A 364 -5.30 28.84 -21.56
C LEU A 364 -4.95 28.51 -20.10
N GLU A 365 -5.55 27.44 -19.61
CA GLU A 365 -5.24 26.84 -18.31
C GLU A 365 -4.29 25.67 -18.51
N TYR A 366 -3.28 25.56 -17.65
CA TYR A 366 -2.24 24.54 -17.67
C TYR A 366 -2.25 23.75 -16.38
N ASP A 367 -2.09 22.44 -16.48
CA ASP A 367 -1.92 21.59 -15.29
C ASP A 367 -0.56 21.91 -14.65
N ALA A 368 -0.60 22.34 -13.40
CA ALA A 368 0.57 22.77 -12.65
C ALA A 368 0.63 22.15 -11.25
N ASN A 369 1.85 22.01 -10.73
CA ASN A 369 2.15 21.69 -9.34
C ASN A 369 2.66 22.96 -8.66
N VAL A 370 1.95 23.43 -7.64
CA VAL A 370 2.33 24.64 -6.89
C VAL A 370 2.40 24.33 -5.41
N TRP A 371 3.50 24.74 -4.80
CA TRP A 371 3.70 24.66 -3.35
C TRP A 371 3.62 26.05 -2.74
N VAL A 372 2.79 26.21 -1.74
CA VAL A 372 2.56 27.46 -1.02
C VAL A 372 2.73 27.24 0.48
N CYS A 373 3.41 28.14 1.15
CA CYS A 373 3.49 28.16 2.60
C CYS A 373 3.26 29.60 3.09
N GLY A 374 2.16 29.83 3.82
CA GLY A 374 1.70 31.18 4.10
C GLY A 374 1.43 31.97 2.83
N ASP A 375 1.98 33.14 2.72
CA ASP A 375 1.85 34.02 1.54
C ASP A 375 2.96 33.82 0.49
N TYR A 376 3.82 32.80 0.69
CA TYR A 376 4.96 32.50 -0.18
C TYR A 376 4.69 31.31 -1.10
N VAL A 377 4.93 31.50 -2.39
CA VAL A 377 4.98 30.41 -3.36
C VAL A 377 6.39 29.83 -3.33
N LEU A 378 6.51 28.57 -2.89
CA LEU A 378 7.79 27.88 -2.80
C LEU A 378 8.20 27.22 -4.12
N LYS A 379 7.20 26.81 -4.92
CA LYS A 379 7.40 26.11 -6.19
C LYS A 379 6.19 26.33 -7.08
N ALA A 380 6.41 26.58 -8.37
CA ALA A 380 5.38 26.46 -9.39
C ALA A 380 6.02 25.87 -10.65
N VAL A 381 5.55 24.71 -11.07
CA VAL A 381 6.04 23.98 -12.24
C VAL A 381 4.87 23.35 -12.98
N LEU A 382 4.99 23.18 -14.28
CA LEU A 382 4.01 22.41 -15.06
C LEU A 382 4.04 20.95 -14.68
N ASN A 383 2.92 20.27 -14.90
CA ASN A 383 2.87 18.83 -14.68
C ASN A 383 3.86 18.12 -15.61
N TYR A 384 4.76 17.34 -15.01
CA TYR A 384 5.80 16.62 -15.73
C TYR A 384 5.32 15.34 -16.42
N ASP A 385 4.12 14.87 -16.08
CA ASP A 385 3.55 13.64 -16.67
C ASP A 385 3.06 13.92 -18.10
N PRO A 386 3.57 13.22 -19.12
CA PRO A 386 3.13 13.40 -20.51
C PRO A 386 1.67 13.03 -20.73
N LEU A 387 1.06 12.22 -19.86
CA LEU A 387 -0.35 11.87 -19.89
C LEU A 387 -1.23 12.85 -19.10
N GLY A 388 -0.63 13.87 -18.48
CA GLY A 388 -1.35 14.84 -17.63
C GLY A 388 -1.91 14.26 -16.35
N GLU A 389 -1.44 13.07 -15.93
CA GLU A 389 -1.92 12.44 -14.70
C GLU A 389 -1.25 13.06 -13.46
N LYS A 390 -2.03 13.13 -12.37
CA LYS A 390 -1.50 13.55 -11.07
C LYS A 390 -0.86 12.36 -10.35
N PRO A 391 0.17 12.54 -9.53
CA PRO A 391 0.92 11.44 -8.90
C PRO A 391 0.16 10.72 -7.79
N TYR A 392 -1.13 10.90 -7.67
CA TYR A 392 -1.96 10.29 -6.66
C TYR A 392 -2.77 9.12 -7.22
N ALA A 393 -2.92 8.09 -6.41
CA ALA A 393 -3.86 7.00 -6.64
C ALA A 393 -4.72 6.80 -5.39
N LYS A 394 -6.03 6.65 -5.57
CA LYS A 394 -6.95 6.48 -4.44
C LYS A 394 -7.93 5.34 -4.70
N THR A 395 -8.29 4.64 -3.65
CA THR A 395 -9.44 3.74 -3.67
C THR A 395 -10.16 3.74 -2.33
N SER A 396 -11.27 3.03 -2.23
CA SER A 396 -12.08 2.92 -1.01
C SER A 396 -12.47 1.45 -0.81
N PHE A 397 -12.70 1.05 0.44
CA PHE A 397 -13.13 -0.31 0.75
C PHE A 397 -14.47 -0.63 0.07
N ILE A 398 -15.45 0.25 0.23
CA ILE A 398 -16.67 0.26 -0.59
C ILE A 398 -16.73 1.58 -1.35
N LYS A 399 -16.81 1.51 -2.68
CA LYS A 399 -16.96 2.69 -3.53
C LYS A 399 -18.42 3.17 -3.54
N CYS A 400 -18.60 4.48 -3.43
CA CYS A 400 -19.89 5.14 -3.64
C CYS A 400 -19.90 5.72 -5.06
N PRO A 401 -20.74 5.23 -5.99
CA PRO A 401 -20.82 5.77 -7.33
C PRO A 401 -21.18 7.26 -7.30
N GLY A 402 -20.42 8.06 -8.06
CA GLY A 402 -20.63 9.52 -8.12
C GLY A 402 -20.05 10.33 -6.99
N ALA A 403 -19.37 9.70 -6.01
CA ALA A 403 -18.68 10.39 -4.93
C ALA A 403 -17.17 10.11 -4.94
N PHE A 404 -16.39 11.09 -4.50
CA PHE A 404 -14.95 10.91 -4.30
C PHE A 404 -14.67 9.98 -3.13
N TRP A 405 -15.36 10.19 -2.01
CA TRP A 405 -15.22 9.42 -0.78
C TRP A 405 -16.15 8.21 -0.81
N GLY A 406 -15.65 7.06 -0.43
CA GLY A 406 -16.42 5.83 -0.25
C GLY A 406 -16.72 5.60 1.22
N LYS A 407 -16.72 4.32 1.63
CA LYS A 407 -16.97 3.89 3.02
C LYS A 407 -15.87 2.94 3.49
N GLY A 408 -15.37 3.17 4.71
CA GLY A 408 -14.51 2.24 5.45
C GLY A 408 -15.33 1.23 6.27
N ILE A 409 -14.66 0.25 6.86
CA ILE A 409 -15.30 -0.78 7.70
C ILE A 409 -16.02 -0.16 8.91
N PRO A 410 -15.42 0.81 9.65
CA PRO A 410 -16.10 1.44 10.79
C PRO A 410 -17.45 2.05 10.43
N GLU A 411 -17.54 2.76 9.30
CA GLU A 411 -18.78 3.39 8.84
C GLU A 411 -19.86 2.35 8.49
N ILE A 412 -19.45 1.21 7.91
CA ILE A 412 -20.38 0.13 7.51
C ILE A 412 -21.06 -0.51 8.73
N ILE A 413 -20.34 -0.66 9.82
CA ILE A 413 -20.81 -1.37 11.02
C ILE A 413 -21.09 -0.42 12.21
N GLU A 414 -21.13 0.89 12.00
CA GLU A 414 -21.29 1.89 13.09
C GLU A 414 -22.54 1.62 13.95
N ASP A 415 -23.70 1.44 13.33
CA ASP A 415 -24.95 1.18 14.04
C ASP A 415 -24.91 -0.13 14.83
N ILE A 416 -24.33 -1.15 14.22
CA ILE A 416 -24.19 -2.47 14.86
C ILE A 416 -23.25 -2.38 16.07
N GLN A 417 -22.12 -1.68 15.93
CA GLN A 417 -21.18 -1.42 17.01
C GLN A 417 -21.86 -0.69 18.17
N ASN A 418 -22.69 0.32 17.86
CA ASN A 418 -23.42 1.09 18.85
C ASN A 418 -24.42 0.20 19.65
N VAL A 419 -25.14 -0.70 18.97
CA VAL A 419 -26.05 -1.65 19.62
C VAL A 419 -25.28 -2.65 20.49
N CYS A 420 -24.19 -3.22 20.00
CA CYS A 420 -23.35 -4.13 20.78
C CYS A 420 -22.79 -3.46 22.04
N ASN A 421 -22.33 -2.22 21.93
CA ASN A 421 -21.86 -1.41 23.05
C ASN A 421 -22.98 -1.15 24.06
N ALA A 422 -24.19 -0.84 23.60
CA ALA A 422 -25.34 -0.61 24.47
C ALA A 422 -25.73 -1.89 25.21
N ALA A 423 -25.77 -3.04 24.52
CA ALA A 423 -26.07 -4.35 25.12
C ALA A 423 -25.00 -4.73 26.15
N ALA A 424 -23.73 -4.55 25.85
CA ALA A 424 -22.63 -4.84 26.78
C ALA A 424 -22.68 -3.97 28.04
N ARG A 425 -22.93 -2.66 27.90
CA ARG A 425 -23.08 -1.76 29.05
C ARG A 425 -24.31 -2.12 29.90
N ALA A 426 -25.44 -2.42 29.24
CA ALA A 426 -26.66 -2.84 29.94
C ALA A 426 -26.41 -4.16 30.70
N LEU A 427 -25.68 -5.10 30.10
CA LEU A 427 -25.30 -6.37 30.74
C LEU A 427 -24.47 -6.12 32.02
N VAL A 428 -23.41 -5.31 31.93
CA VAL A 428 -22.55 -5.00 33.07
C VAL A 428 -23.32 -4.29 34.16
N ASN A 429 -24.16 -3.31 33.79
CA ASN A 429 -25.03 -2.60 34.75
C ASN A 429 -26.04 -3.53 35.41
N ASN A 430 -26.70 -4.39 34.64
CA ASN A 430 -27.66 -5.37 35.15
C ASN A 430 -26.97 -6.37 36.09
N MET A 431 -25.78 -6.87 35.73
CA MET A 431 -24.99 -7.72 36.60
C MET A 431 -24.61 -7.04 37.91
N GLY A 432 -24.22 -5.76 37.85
CA GLY A 432 -23.93 -4.97 39.05
C GLY A 432 -25.14 -4.83 39.98
N ILE A 433 -26.32 -4.55 39.43
CA ILE A 433 -27.56 -4.40 40.20
C ILE A 433 -28.05 -5.76 40.72
N SER A 434 -27.94 -6.82 39.91
CA SER A 434 -28.43 -8.16 40.28
C SER A 434 -27.43 -8.99 41.12
N SER A 435 -26.18 -8.51 41.30
CA SER A 435 -25.14 -9.20 42.06
C SER A 435 -25.43 -9.30 43.58
N GLY A 436 -26.30 -8.43 44.08
CA GLY A 436 -26.72 -8.44 45.46
C GLY A 436 -28.15 -7.95 45.64
N PRO A 437 -28.80 -8.32 46.76
CA PRO A 437 -30.14 -7.81 47.03
C PRO A 437 -30.11 -6.31 47.32
N GLN A 438 -31.09 -5.61 46.79
CA GLN A 438 -31.38 -4.23 47.24
C GLN A 438 -32.09 -4.29 48.55
N VAL A 439 -31.65 -3.45 49.52
CA VAL A 439 -32.18 -3.47 50.87
C VAL A 439 -32.98 -2.20 51.11
N GLU A 440 -34.24 -2.43 51.39
CA GLU A 440 -35.17 -1.40 51.82
C GLU A 440 -35.26 -1.41 53.34
N VAL A 441 -34.94 -0.29 53.98
CA VAL A 441 -34.85 -0.17 55.44
C VAL A 441 -35.81 0.87 55.95
N ASN A 442 -36.70 0.48 56.85
CA ASN A 442 -37.55 1.44 57.54
C ASN A 442 -36.78 2.08 58.70
N LEU A 443 -36.38 3.36 58.52
CA LEU A 443 -35.58 4.10 59.45
C LEU A 443 -36.23 4.32 60.83
N GLU A 444 -37.56 4.32 60.93
CA GLU A 444 -38.30 4.47 62.18
C GLU A 444 -38.18 3.23 63.08
N ARG A 445 -37.86 2.07 62.48
CA ARG A 445 -37.79 0.77 63.17
C ARG A 445 -36.37 0.31 63.43
N ILE A 446 -35.37 1.10 63.06
CA ILE A 446 -33.97 0.78 63.31
C ILE A 446 -33.42 1.70 64.36
N PRO A 447 -32.73 1.16 65.40
CA PRO A 447 -32.07 2.00 66.42
C PRO A 447 -31.01 2.92 65.80
N ALA A 448 -30.87 4.11 66.32
CA ALA A 448 -29.93 5.14 65.80
C ALA A 448 -28.44 4.70 65.88
N ASN A 449 -28.13 3.67 66.66
CA ASN A 449 -26.79 3.12 66.78
C ASN A 449 -26.48 1.97 65.80
N GLU A 450 -27.45 1.57 64.97
CA GLU A 450 -27.24 0.52 63.96
C GLU A 450 -26.68 1.12 62.67
N ASP A 451 -25.57 0.54 62.18
CA ASP A 451 -25.00 0.97 60.93
C ASP A 451 -25.75 0.31 59.76
N ILE A 452 -26.55 1.11 59.06
CA ILE A 452 -27.34 0.72 57.88
C ILE A 452 -26.57 0.80 56.58
N THR A 453 -25.37 1.42 56.59
CA THR A 453 -24.59 1.63 55.33
C THR A 453 -23.73 0.39 54.98
N GLN A 454 -23.46 -0.48 55.93
CA GLN A 454 -22.62 -1.65 55.73
C GLN A 454 -23.47 -2.94 55.76
N ILE A 455 -23.43 -3.66 54.64
CA ILE A 455 -24.05 -4.96 54.51
C ILE A 455 -22.96 -6.00 54.32
N TYR A 456 -22.85 -6.96 55.23
CA TYR A 456 -21.87 -8.04 55.17
C TYR A 456 -22.56 -9.40 55.43
N PRO A 457 -21.98 -10.50 54.98
CA PRO A 457 -22.52 -11.83 55.27
C PRO A 457 -22.72 -12.05 56.77
N TRP A 458 -23.85 -12.64 57.14
CA TRP A 458 -24.21 -12.88 58.52
C TRP A 458 -24.50 -11.65 59.40
N LYS A 459 -24.79 -10.49 58.80
CA LYS A 459 -25.22 -9.29 59.54
C LYS A 459 -26.55 -9.55 60.26
N ILE A 460 -26.57 -9.29 61.56
CA ILE A 460 -27.77 -9.38 62.43
C ILE A 460 -28.35 -7.96 62.55
N TRP A 461 -29.55 -7.75 62.09
CA TRP A 461 -30.22 -6.46 62.18
C TRP A 461 -30.97 -6.35 63.51
N GLN A 462 -30.67 -5.36 64.32
CA GLN A 462 -31.43 -5.02 65.52
C GLN A 462 -32.62 -4.17 65.08
N VAL A 463 -33.84 -4.58 65.44
CA VAL A 463 -35.06 -3.87 65.07
C VAL A 463 -35.92 -3.61 66.33
N THR A 464 -36.56 -2.44 66.37
CA THR A 464 -37.51 -2.10 67.41
C THR A 464 -38.92 -2.58 67.05
N ASN A 465 -39.76 -2.81 68.09
CA ASN A 465 -41.16 -3.19 67.90
C ASN A 465 -41.93 -2.12 67.12
N ASP A 466 -42.84 -2.56 66.26
CA ASP A 466 -43.73 -1.70 65.54
C ASP A 466 -44.81 -1.09 66.47
N PRO A 467 -44.82 0.24 66.67
CA PRO A 467 -45.83 0.86 67.51
C PRO A 467 -47.24 0.81 66.91
N THR A 468 -47.40 0.55 65.62
CA THR A 468 -48.64 0.48 64.88
C THR A 468 -49.22 -0.96 64.81
N GLY A 469 -48.45 -1.99 65.25
CA GLY A 469 -48.85 -3.37 65.17
C GLY A 469 -48.90 -3.97 63.75
N SER A 470 -48.28 -3.29 62.78
CA SER A 470 -48.23 -3.74 61.41
C SER A 470 -47.19 -4.91 61.33
N SER A 471 -47.52 -5.96 60.55
CA SER A 471 -46.61 -7.10 60.32
C SER A 471 -45.53 -6.82 59.28
N ALA A 472 -45.34 -5.59 58.86
CA ALA A 472 -44.37 -5.25 57.84
C ALA A 472 -42.92 -5.42 58.32
N ALA A 473 -42.05 -6.02 57.55
CA ALA A 473 -40.67 -6.22 57.89
C ALA A 473 -39.93 -4.87 57.98
N ALA A 474 -39.07 -4.68 59.04
CA ALA A 474 -38.26 -3.51 59.19
C ALA A 474 -37.13 -3.39 58.16
N VAL A 475 -36.66 -4.54 57.67
CA VAL A 475 -35.68 -4.69 56.59
C VAL A 475 -36.25 -5.63 55.56
N ARG A 476 -36.30 -5.16 54.32
CA ARG A 476 -36.78 -5.92 53.19
C ARG A 476 -35.68 -6.12 52.15
N PHE A 477 -35.44 -7.33 51.72
CA PHE A 477 -34.49 -7.68 50.70
C PHE A 477 -35.26 -7.89 49.39
N THR A 478 -34.96 -7.12 48.38
CA THR A 478 -35.51 -7.27 47.04
C THR A 478 -34.37 -7.65 46.10
N GLN A 479 -34.45 -8.84 45.54
CA GLN A 479 -33.48 -9.31 44.55
C GLN A 479 -33.95 -8.89 43.16
N PRO A 480 -33.23 -7.98 42.45
CA PRO A 480 -33.52 -7.65 41.07
C PRO A 480 -33.30 -8.91 40.19
N GLU A 481 -34.18 -9.09 39.21
CA GLU A 481 -34.03 -10.15 38.22
C GLU A 481 -32.88 -9.87 37.27
N THR A 482 -32.23 -10.93 36.81
CA THR A 482 -31.14 -10.83 35.85
C THR A 482 -31.64 -11.08 34.42
N ASN A 483 -31.42 -10.12 33.51
CA ASN A 483 -31.74 -10.25 32.09
C ASN A 483 -30.47 -10.55 31.25
N ALA A 484 -29.44 -11.12 31.90
CA ALA A 484 -28.14 -11.34 31.28
C ALA A 484 -28.20 -12.21 30.01
N ALA A 485 -29.04 -13.28 30.03
CA ALA A 485 -29.16 -14.18 28.89
C ALA A 485 -29.76 -13.52 27.65
N GLU A 486 -30.79 -12.65 27.85
CA GLU A 486 -31.41 -11.90 26.76
C GLU A 486 -30.46 -10.86 26.17
N LEU A 487 -29.73 -10.14 27.00
CA LEU A 487 -28.73 -9.14 26.57
C LEU A 487 -27.55 -9.80 25.83
N MET A 488 -27.10 -10.96 26.28
CA MET A 488 -26.11 -11.78 25.56
C MET A 488 -26.64 -12.22 24.20
N GLY A 489 -27.90 -12.68 24.13
CA GLY A 489 -28.53 -13.08 22.87
C GLY A 489 -28.64 -11.92 21.86
N VAL A 490 -28.92 -10.71 22.33
CA VAL A 490 -28.88 -9.49 21.49
C VAL A 490 -27.46 -9.23 20.97
N TYR A 491 -26.47 -9.25 21.86
CA TYR A 491 -25.07 -9.06 21.50
C TYR A 491 -24.60 -10.06 20.45
N ASP A 492 -24.84 -11.34 20.66
CA ASP A 492 -24.43 -12.41 19.73
C ASP A 492 -25.08 -12.27 18.36
N LYS A 493 -26.37 -11.89 18.32
CA LYS A 493 -27.08 -11.67 17.07
C LYS A 493 -26.48 -10.47 16.27
N PHE A 494 -26.24 -9.36 16.94
CA PHE A 494 -25.67 -8.18 16.27
C PHE A 494 -24.22 -8.37 15.93
N SER A 495 -23.43 -9.09 16.71
CA SER A 495 -22.05 -9.46 16.36
C SER A 495 -22.01 -10.28 15.06
N ARG A 496 -22.94 -11.23 14.85
CA ARG A 496 -23.07 -11.97 13.58
C ARG A 496 -23.49 -11.08 12.41
N LEU A 497 -24.40 -10.12 12.65
CA LEU A 497 -24.76 -9.13 11.62
C LEU A 497 -23.56 -8.28 11.22
N ALA A 498 -22.64 -8.00 12.15
CA ALA A 498 -21.38 -7.31 11.80
C ALA A 498 -20.53 -8.12 10.80
N ASP A 499 -20.54 -9.46 10.92
CA ASP A 499 -19.85 -10.35 9.96
C ASP A 499 -20.48 -10.27 8.57
N GLU A 500 -21.82 -10.27 8.51
CA GLU A 500 -22.55 -10.22 7.25
C GLU A 500 -22.40 -8.86 6.56
N HIS A 501 -22.52 -7.74 7.30
CA HIS A 501 -22.44 -6.40 6.75
C HIS A 501 -21.03 -6.01 6.31
N SER A 502 -20.00 -6.43 7.09
CA SER A 502 -18.60 -6.16 6.72
C SER A 502 -18.09 -7.10 5.62
N GLY A 503 -18.74 -8.25 5.40
CA GLY A 503 -18.23 -9.32 4.54
C GLY A 503 -16.99 -10.04 5.10
N ILE A 504 -16.69 -9.84 6.39
CA ILE A 504 -15.52 -10.39 7.09
C ILE A 504 -16.01 -11.35 8.17
N PRO A 505 -16.17 -12.66 7.85
CA PRO A 505 -16.72 -13.62 8.77
C PRO A 505 -15.74 -14.02 9.88
N ALA A 506 -16.27 -14.48 11.00
CA ALA A 506 -15.54 -14.80 12.22
C ALA A 506 -14.44 -15.86 12.05
N TYR A 507 -14.61 -16.82 11.14
CA TYR A 507 -13.60 -17.85 10.90
C TYR A 507 -12.28 -17.34 10.31
N LEU A 508 -12.24 -16.11 9.77
CA LEU A 508 -11.00 -15.50 9.27
C LEU A 508 -10.05 -15.07 10.40
N TYR A 509 -10.57 -14.81 11.57
CA TYR A 509 -9.75 -14.44 12.73
C TYR A 509 -9.73 -15.51 13.83
N GLY A 510 -10.03 -16.78 13.48
CA GLY A 510 -9.75 -17.95 14.30
C GLY A 510 -10.92 -18.49 15.11
N ASP A 511 -12.16 -18.05 14.88
CA ASP A 511 -13.31 -18.71 15.47
C ASP A 511 -13.61 -20.04 14.76
N LEU A 512 -13.26 -21.14 15.42
CA LEU A 512 -13.46 -22.50 14.93
C LEU A 512 -14.88 -23.03 15.17
N ASN A 513 -15.76 -22.26 15.81
CA ASN A 513 -17.15 -22.69 16.12
C ASN A 513 -18.07 -22.58 14.88
N VAL A 514 -17.56 -22.87 13.71
CA VAL A 514 -18.37 -22.90 12.49
C VAL A 514 -19.20 -24.18 12.47
N GLN A 515 -20.52 -24.03 12.64
CA GLN A 515 -21.47 -25.15 12.56
C GLN A 515 -21.63 -25.62 11.09
N GLY A 516 -21.80 -26.89 10.88
CA GLY A 516 -22.11 -27.45 9.55
C GLY A 516 -20.88 -27.72 8.68
N ALA A 517 -20.85 -27.15 7.48
CA ALA A 517 -19.81 -27.39 6.46
C ALA A 517 -18.37 -27.09 6.93
N GLY A 518 -18.18 -26.17 7.87
CA GLY A 518 -16.87 -25.79 8.39
C GLY A 518 -16.12 -26.85 9.18
N ARG A 519 -16.77 -27.96 9.52
CA ARG A 519 -16.14 -29.09 10.26
C ARG A 519 -15.25 -29.98 9.37
N THR A 520 -15.31 -29.84 8.06
CA THR A 520 -14.48 -30.60 7.11
C THR A 520 -13.52 -29.66 6.39
N SER A 521 -12.33 -30.13 6.06
CA SER A 521 -11.33 -29.33 5.31
C SER A 521 -11.90 -28.84 3.98
N SER A 522 -12.67 -29.68 3.28
CA SER A 522 -13.33 -29.29 2.02
C SER A 522 -14.44 -28.24 2.23
N GLY A 523 -15.21 -28.38 3.32
CA GLY A 523 -16.26 -27.41 3.65
C GLY A 523 -15.68 -26.07 4.11
N LEU A 524 -14.59 -26.08 4.86
CA LEU A 524 -13.87 -24.85 5.25
C LEU A 524 -13.29 -24.14 4.02
N SER A 525 -12.68 -24.86 3.10
CA SER A 525 -12.18 -24.33 1.82
C SER A 525 -13.30 -23.69 1.01
N MET A 526 -14.49 -24.32 0.95
CA MET A 526 -15.65 -23.79 0.25
C MET A 526 -16.20 -22.50 0.91
N LEU A 527 -16.17 -22.42 2.24
CA LEU A 527 -16.55 -21.22 3.00
C LEU A 527 -15.53 -20.09 2.77
N MET A 528 -14.23 -20.39 2.80
CA MET A 528 -13.17 -19.42 2.49
C MET A 528 -13.29 -18.89 1.05
N GLY A 529 -13.55 -19.75 0.07
CA GLY A 529 -13.79 -19.34 -1.31
C GLY A 529 -15.06 -18.48 -1.46
N SER A 530 -16.07 -18.68 -0.62
CA SER A 530 -17.29 -17.85 -0.63
C SER A 530 -17.05 -16.47 0.00
N ALA A 531 -16.35 -16.40 1.13
CA ALA A 531 -15.94 -15.12 1.75
C ALA A 531 -14.97 -14.35 0.86
N GLY A 532 -14.12 -15.05 0.13
CA GLY A 532 -13.19 -14.46 -0.83
C GLY A 532 -13.84 -13.59 -1.89
N LYS A 533 -15.15 -13.73 -2.15
CA LYS A 533 -15.86 -12.93 -3.16
C LYS A 533 -16.00 -11.46 -2.74
N ALA A 534 -16.26 -11.17 -1.47
CA ALA A 534 -16.37 -9.78 -0.99
C ALA A 534 -15.00 -9.07 -1.05
N ILE A 535 -13.97 -9.71 -0.54
CA ILE A 535 -12.60 -9.16 -0.59
C ILE A 535 -12.08 -9.08 -2.02
N ARG A 536 -12.44 -10.03 -2.88
CA ARG A 536 -12.05 -9.98 -4.30
C ARG A 536 -12.49 -8.67 -4.96
N GLN A 537 -13.67 -8.16 -4.62
CA GLN A 537 -14.11 -6.86 -5.15
C GLN A 537 -13.21 -5.72 -4.67
N VAL A 538 -12.81 -5.73 -3.40
CA VAL A 538 -11.87 -4.74 -2.84
C VAL A 538 -10.51 -4.83 -3.55
N VAL A 539 -10.00 -6.06 -3.75
CA VAL A 539 -8.74 -6.28 -4.49
C VAL A 539 -8.85 -5.79 -5.93
N MET A 540 -9.98 -6.04 -6.62
CA MET A 540 -10.22 -5.50 -7.97
C MET A 540 -10.20 -3.96 -7.99
N HIS A 541 -10.72 -3.30 -6.97
CA HIS A 541 -10.65 -1.84 -6.85
C HIS A 541 -9.20 -1.38 -6.64
N ILE A 542 -8.42 -2.06 -5.80
CA ILE A 542 -6.99 -1.76 -5.60
C ILE A 542 -6.23 -1.97 -6.92
N ASP A 543 -6.48 -3.07 -7.63
CA ASP A 543 -5.85 -3.38 -8.92
C ASP A 543 -6.10 -2.29 -9.97
N SER A 544 -7.36 -1.84 -10.09
CA SER A 544 -7.77 -0.87 -11.12
C SER A 544 -7.35 0.56 -10.81
N ASP A 545 -7.47 0.98 -9.54
CA ASP A 545 -7.34 2.37 -9.15
C ASP A 545 -5.95 2.73 -8.61
N VAL A 546 -5.20 1.74 -8.11
CA VAL A 546 -3.92 1.97 -7.44
C VAL A 546 -2.78 1.27 -8.17
N ILE A 547 -2.82 -0.05 -8.27
CA ILE A 547 -1.69 -0.83 -8.83
C ILE A 547 -1.46 -0.46 -10.29
N LYS A 548 -2.49 -0.57 -11.12
CA LYS A 548 -2.38 -0.27 -12.54
C LYS A 548 -1.90 1.15 -12.83
N PRO A 549 -2.48 2.23 -12.27
CA PRO A 549 -2.03 3.59 -12.52
C PRO A 549 -0.60 3.86 -12.03
N ILE A 550 -0.22 3.34 -10.86
CA ILE A 550 1.13 3.57 -10.30
C ILE A 550 2.19 2.86 -11.14
N VAL A 551 1.98 1.57 -11.47
CA VAL A 551 2.92 0.82 -12.31
C VAL A 551 3.01 1.42 -13.70
N THR A 552 1.88 1.92 -14.27
CA THR A 552 1.88 2.61 -15.56
C THR A 552 2.69 3.90 -15.52
N ARG A 553 2.55 4.72 -14.47
CA ARG A 553 3.35 5.94 -14.30
C ARG A 553 4.84 5.63 -14.14
N GLN A 554 5.18 4.57 -13.39
CA GLN A 554 6.57 4.14 -13.26
C GLN A 554 7.13 3.62 -14.59
N TYR A 555 6.33 2.89 -15.36
CA TYR A 555 6.69 2.46 -16.73
C TYR A 555 6.94 3.66 -17.65
N VAL A 556 6.05 4.65 -17.67
CA VAL A 556 6.21 5.89 -18.46
C VAL A 556 7.46 6.67 -18.03
N TYR A 557 7.72 6.76 -16.71
CA TYR A 557 8.94 7.36 -16.18
C TYR A 557 10.20 6.67 -16.71
N ASN A 558 10.25 5.33 -16.66
CA ASN A 558 11.38 4.56 -17.19
C ASN A 558 11.54 4.71 -18.70
N MET A 559 10.43 4.70 -19.47
CA MET A 559 10.46 4.93 -20.91
C MET A 559 11.07 6.29 -21.28
N ARG A 560 10.87 7.31 -20.44
CA ARG A 560 11.31 8.67 -20.74
C ARG A 560 12.70 8.99 -20.21
N TYR A 561 13.04 8.55 -19.02
CA TYR A 561 14.21 9.01 -18.27
C TYR A 561 15.29 7.95 -18.04
N ASP A 562 15.01 6.67 -18.29
CA ASP A 562 16.02 5.63 -18.13
C ASP A 562 16.93 5.57 -19.37
N ASP A 563 18.24 5.41 -19.16
CA ASP A 563 19.24 5.34 -20.20
C ASP A 563 19.31 3.94 -20.86
N ASP A 564 18.72 2.92 -20.23
CA ASP A 564 18.75 1.54 -20.73
C ASP A 564 17.69 1.32 -21.81
N GLU A 565 18.10 1.40 -23.07
CA GLU A 565 17.26 1.10 -24.24
C GLU A 565 16.75 -0.35 -24.26
N SER A 566 17.40 -1.27 -23.56
CA SER A 566 17.02 -2.69 -23.55
C SER A 566 15.71 -2.99 -22.83
N ILE A 567 15.21 -2.06 -22.01
CA ILE A 567 13.95 -2.17 -21.29
C ILE A 567 12.79 -1.47 -22.01
N LYS A 568 13.10 -0.58 -22.96
CA LYS A 568 12.10 0.22 -23.67
C LYS A 568 11.37 -0.59 -24.73
N GLY A 569 10.05 -0.52 -24.73
CA GLY A 569 9.19 -1.20 -25.71
C GLY A 569 7.73 -0.92 -25.48
N ASP A 570 6.87 -1.27 -26.43
CA ASP A 570 5.43 -1.17 -26.30
C ASP A 570 4.90 -2.31 -25.42
N LEU A 571 4.61 -2.00 -24.16
CA LEU A 571 4.27 -2.93 -23.11
C LEU A 571 2.97 -2.51 -22.40
N GLN A 572 2.21 -3.48 -21.95
CA GLN A 572 0.98 -3.26 -21.21
C GLN A 572 1.11 -3.73 -19.76
N VAL A 573 0.67 -2.89 -18.83
CA VAL A 573 0.59 -3.24 -17.41
C VAL A 573 -0.70 -3.98 -17.11
N VAL A 574 -0.58 -5.19 -16.56
CA VAL A 574 -1.70 -6.05 -16.18
C VAL A 574 -1.67 -6.28 -14.67
N PRO A 575 -2.67 -5.78 -13.91
CA PRO A 575 -2.78 -6.08 -12.50
C PRO A 575 -3.15 -7.56 -12.29
N ARG A 576 -2.58 -8.20 -11.26
CA ARG A 576 -2.75 -9.64 -10.97
C ARG A 576 -3.28 -9.94 -9.57
N GLY A 577 -3.55 -8.94 -8.73
CA GLY A 577 -4.01 -9.16 -7.36
C GLY A 577 -5.27 -10.01 -7.29
N ALA A 578 -6.31 -9.64 -8.03
CA ALA A 578 -7.56 -10.40 -8.09
C ALA A 578 -7.41 -11.78 -8.75
N ILE A 579 -6.50 -11.92 -9.71
CA ILE A 579 -6.19 -13.19 -10.37
C ILE A 579 -5.43 -14.11 -9.43
N ASN A 580 -4.47 -13.59 -8.69
CA ASN A 580 -3.70 -14.34 -7.71
C ASN A 580 -4.60 -14.93 -6.62
N LEU A 581 -5.59 -14.17 -6.14
CA LEU A 581 -6.57 -14.65 -5.18
C LEU A 581 -7.39 -15.83 -5.73
N ALA A 582 -7.85 -15.74 -6.97
CA ALA A 582 -8.64 -16.81 -7.61
C ALA A 582 -7.80 -18.06 -7.89
N ASN A 583 -6.52 -17.89 -8.15
CA ASN A 583 -5.62 -18.96 -8.57
C ASN A 583 -4.93 -19.67 -7.38
N ARG A 584 -4.79 -19.02 -6.23
CA ARG A 584 -4.00 -19.53 -5.09
C ARG A 584 -4.46 -20.90 -4.61
N GLU A 585 -5.77 -21.17 -4.55
CA GLU A 585 -6.33 -22.43 -4.06
C GLU A 585 -6.40 -23.53 -5.13
N THR A 586 -6.67 -23.15 -6.37
CA THR A 586 -6.91 -24.15 -7.43
C THR A 586 -5.66 -24.46 -8.25
N MET A 587 -4.75 -23.51 -8.40
CA MET A 587 -3.58 -23.66 -9.27
C MET A 587 -2.55 -24.64 -8.73
N ASN A 588 -2.28 -24.64 -7.41
CA ASN A 588 -1.30 -25.55 -6.83
C ASN A 588 -1.72 -27.01 -6.98
N VAL A 589 -3.00 -27.30 -6.70
CA VAL A 589 -3.54 -28.64 -6.87
C VAL A 589 -3.52 -29.03 -8.37
N ARG A 590 -4.01 -28.17 -9.25
CA ARG A 590 -4.02 -28.41 -10.70
C ARG A 590 -2.64 -28.52 -11.31
N ARG A 591 -1.64 -27.74 -10.83
CA ARG A 591 -0.25 -27.83 -11.28
C ARG A 591 0.36 -29.19 -10.91
N ILE A 592 0.10 -29.69 -9.70
CA ILE A 592 0.55 -31.01 -9.27
C ILE A 592 -0.19 -32.11 -10.05
N GLU A 593 -1.49 -31.97 -10.26
CA GLU A 593 -2.27 -32.89 -11.10
C GLU A 593 -1.76 -32.87 -12.54
N PHE A 594 -1.48 -31.71 -13.12
CA PHE A 594 -0.93 -31.59 -14.46
C PHE A 594 0.49 -32.15 -14.56
N LEU A 595 1.34 -31.93 -13.54
CA LEU A 595 2.67 -32.54 -13.47
C LEU A 595 2.60 -34.07 -13.47
N ASN A 596 1.66 -34.63 -12.70
CA ASN A 596 1.42 -36.07 -12.64
C ASN A 596 0.80 -36.62 -13.94
N ALA A 597 -0.17 -35.92 -14.50
CA ALA A 597 -0.82 -36.30 -15.75
C ALA A 597 0.18 -36.24 -16.95
N SER A 598 1.05 -35.23 -16.97
CA SER A 598 2.08 -35.05 -18.00
C SER A 598 3.37 -35.87 -17.76
N ALA A 599 3.37 -36.80 -16.79
CA ALA A 599 4.50 -37.71 -16.57
C ALA A 599 4.57 -38.87 -17.58
N ASN A 600 3.59 -38.96 -18.46
CA ASN A 600 3.54 -39.98 -19.54
C ASN A 600 4.67 -39.73 -20.57
N PRO A 601 5.34 -40.79 -21.09
CA PRO A 601 6.44 -40.63 -22.04
C PRO A 601 6.06 -39.88 -23.34
N LEU A 602 4.83 -40.02 -23.81
CA LEU A 602 4.31 -39.30 -25.01
C LEU A 602 4.23 -37.80 -24.77
N ASP A 603 3.73 -37.37 -23.58
CA ASP A 603 3.60 -35.97 -23.27
C ASP A 603 4.96 -35.33 -22.99
N ALA A 604 5.89 -36.09 -22.40
CA ALA A 604 7.27 -35.66 -22.19
C ALA A 604 8.01 -35.42 -23.53
N GLU A 605 7.73 -36.21 -24.57
CA GLU A 605 8.32 -36.06 -25.91
C GLU A 605 7.76 -34.80 -26.60
N ILE A 606 6.44 -34.54 -26.48
CA ILE A 606 5.79 -33.35 -27.04
C ILE A 606 6.25 -32.06 -26.36
N MET A 607 6.34 -32.07 -25.04
CA MET A 607 6.76 -30.88 -24.24
C MET A 607 8.25 -30.58 -24.37
N GLY A 608 9.04 -31.58 -24.66
CA GLY A 608 10.50 -31.49 -24.68
C GLY A 608 11.13 -31.21 -23.28
N PRO A 609 12.45 -31.31 -23.16
CA PRO A 609 13.13 -31.09 -21.89
C PRO A 609 13.00 -29.64 -21.36
N ASP A 610 12.95 -28.65 -22.25
CA ASP A 610 12.79 -27.25 -21.90
C ASP A 610 11.39 -26.94 -21.34
N GLY A 611 10.33 -27.46 -21.96
CA GLY A 611 8.97 -27.34 -21.46
C GLY A 611 8.79 -28.03 -20.10
N ARG A 612 9.38 -29.21 -19.94
CA ARG A 612 9.36 -29.93 -18.64
C ARG A 612 10.11 -29.18 -17.54
N ALA A 613 11.29 -28.62 -17.87
CA ALA A 613 12.07 -27.81 -16.93
C ALA A 613 11.34 -26.52 -16.51
N ALA A 614 10.62 -25.87 -17.45
CA ALA A 614 9.80 -24.70 -17.16
C ALA A 614 8.65 -25.06 -16.21
N LEU A 615 7.95 -26.18 -16.44
CA LEU A 615 6.88 -26.67 -15.57
C LEU A 615 7.40 -26.99 -14.17
N LEU A 616 8.54 -27.68 -14.06
CA LEU A 616 9.17 -28.01 -12.78
C LEU A 616 9.61 -26.78 -12.00
N ARG A 617 10.14 -25.74 -12.68
CA ARG A 617 10.46 -24.46 -12.04
C ARG A 617 9.21 -23.75 -11.48
N GLU A 618 8.13 -23.75 -12.25
CA GLU A 618 6.85 -23.17 -11.80
C GLU A 618 6.27 -23.92 -10.60
N VAL A 619 6.34 -25.25 -10.59
CA VAL A 619 5.90 -26.04 -9.44
C VAL A 619 6.82 -25.85 -8.24
N ALA A 620 8.14 -25.81 -8.41
CA ALA A 620 9.09 -25.53 -7.34
C ALA A 620 8.87 -24.14 -6.71
N LYS A 621 8.66 -23.12 -7.54
CA LYS A 621 8.28 -21.77 -7.06
C LYS A 621 6.97 -21.77 -6.27
N SER A 622 5.96 -22.53 -6.73
CA SER A 622 4.68 -22.61 -6.02
C SER A 622 4.77 -23.30 -4.66
N LEU A 623 5.76 -24.18 -4.50
CA LEU A 623 6.08 -24.88 -3.25
C LEU A 623 7.10 -24.12 -2.38
N GLN A 624 7.49 -22.90 -2.78
CA GLN A 624 8.53 -22.08 -2.13
C GLN A 624 9.88 -22.79 -2.01
N MET A 625 10.17 -23.68 -2.96
CA MET A 625 11.47 -24.35 -3.06
C MET A 625 12.44 -23.52 -3.95
N PRO A 626 13.74 -23.57 -3.73
CA PRO A 626 14.73 -22.88 -4.57
C PRO A 626 14.74 -23.51 -5.97
N ALA A 627 13.96 -22.92 -6.88
CA ALA A 627 13.74 -23.46 -8.24
C ALA A 627 15.03 -23.56 -9.06
N ASP A 628 15.97 -22.62 -8.85
CA ASP A 628 17.22 -22.56 -9.59
C ASP A 628 18.26 -23.60 -9.12
N GLU A 629 18.14 -24.11 -7.89
CA GLU A 629 18.96 -25.21 -7.37
C GLU A 629 18.43 -26.57 -7.81
N ILE A 630 17.10 -26.70 -7.97
CA ILE A 630 16.44 -27.97 -8.31
C ILE A 630 16.44 -28.23 -9.81
N VAL A 631 16.25 -27.18 -10.61
CA VAL A 631 16.14 -27.31 -12.08
C VAL A 631 17.28 -26.54 -12.73
N PRO A 632 18.19 -27.21 -13.47
CA PRO A 632 19.31 -26.57 -14.13
C PRO A 632 18.90 -25.42 -15.05
N SER A 633 19.76 -24.41 -15.21
CA SER A 633 19.50 -23.28 -16.13
C SER A 633 19.33 -23.75 -17.58
N ARG A 634 18.68 -22.95 -18.42
CA ARG A 634 18.53 -23.26 -19.85
C ARG A 634 19.89 -23.47 -20.54
N GLU A 635 20.91 -22.72 -20.13
CA GLU A 635 22.27 -22.82 -20.67
C GLU A 635 22.91 -24.14 -20.30
N THR A 636 22.78 -24.60 -19.05
CA THR A 636 23.30 -25.89 -18.59
C THR A 636 22.55 -27.06 -19.24
N LEU A 637 21.25 -26.94 -19.46
CA LEU A 637 20.47 -27.94 -20.21
C LEU A 637 20.88 -28.01 -21.69
N ALA A 638 21.10 -26.88 -22.34
CA ALA A 638 21.57 -26.80 -23.71
C ALA A 638 23.00 -27.37 -23.91
N LEU A 639 23.87 -27.12 -22.92
CA LEU A 639 25.20 -27.71 -22.87
C LEU A 639 25.15 -29.23 -22.65
N ALA A 640 24.30 -29.73 -21.77
CA ALA A 640 24.08 -31.15 -21.55
C ALA A 640 23.50 -31.87 -22.80
N GLN A 641 22.59 -31.23 -23.52
CA GLN A 641 22.05 -31.74 -24.77
C GLN A 641 23.09 -31.77 -25.91
N ARG A 642 23.94 -30.76 -26.02
CA ARG A 642 25.08 -30.75 -26.94
C ARG A 642 26.11 -31.85 -26.61
N ALA A 643 26.36 -32.11 -25.33
CA ALA A 643 27.25 -33.16 -24.86
C ALA A 643 26.65 -34.56 -25.12
N SER A 644 25.33 -34.76 -25.02
CA SER A 644 24.65 -36.02 -25.30
C SER A 644 24.42 -36.26 -26.79
N GLY A 645 24.26 -35.23 -27.60
CA GLY A 645 24.09 -35.31 -29.07
C GLY A 645 25.40 -35.61 -29.84
N GLY A 646 26.57 -35.48 -29.17
CA GLY A 646 27.87 -35.81 -29.78
C GLY A 646 28.26 -37.28 -29.68
N ALA A 647 27.46 -38.15 -29.01
CA ALA A 647 27.80 -39.56 -28.79
C ALA A 647 27.10 -40.60 -29.66
N ALA A 648 26.35 -40.14 -30.69
CA ALA A 648 25.66 -41.03 -31.60
C ALA A 648 26.45 -41.26 -32.92
N GLY A 649 27.59 -41.88 -32.80
CA GLY A 649 28.40 -42.22 -34.01
C GLY A 649 29.57 -43.15 -33.75
N ALA A 650 29.36 -44.33 -33.14
CA ALA A 650 30.31 -45.43 -33.22
C ALA A 650 29.59 -46.79 -33.16
N PRO A 651 29.92 -47.75 -34.04
CA PRO A 651 29.24 -49.04 -34.12
C PRO A 651 29.63 -50.02 -33.00
N PRO A 652 28.82 -51.05 -32.70
CA PRO A 652 29.04 -51.95 -31.60
C PRO A 652 30.04 -53.03 -31.90
N GLY A 653 31.05 -53.19 -31.08
CA GLY A 653 32.02 -54.28 -31.17
C GLY A 653 32.36 -54.81 -29.77
N GLY A 654 31.79 -55.97 -29.45
CA GLY A 654 32.32 -57.08 -28.73
C GLY A 654 32.76 -57.02 -27.23
N PRO A 655 32.62 -58.14 -26.50
CA PRO A 655 32.39 -58.12 -25.07
C PRO A 655 33.63 -58.38 -24.20
N GLY A 656 33.58 -57.92 -22.99
CA GLY A 656 34.42 -58.47 -21.92
C GLY A 656 35.09 -57.44 -21.01
N GLY A 657 34.83 -57.52 -19.73
CA GLY A 657 35.72 -56.92 -18.71
C GLY A 657 34.99 -56.24 -17.55
N GLN A 658 34.82 -57.03 -16.55
CA GLN A 658 34.55 -56.82 -15.15
C GLN A 658 34.68 -55.40 -14.56
N GLN A 659 33.69 -55.15 -13.74
CA GLN A 659 33.46 -54.23 -12.66
C GLN A 659 34.68 -53.75 -11.87
N ALA A 660 34.78 -52.47 -11.63
CA ALA A 660 35.35 -51.93 -10.40
C ALA A 660 34.48 -50.72 -9.96
N LYS A 661 33.84 -50.85 -8.81
CA LYS A 661 33.22 -49.76 -8.05
C LYS A 661 34.32 -48.88 -7.45
N PRO A 662 34.25 -47.59 -7.45
CA PRO A 662 35.03 -46.75 -6.56
C PRO A 662 34.27 -46.53 -5.25
N THR A 663 34.93 -46.93 -4.18
CA THR A 663 34.63 -46.63 -2.76
C THR A 663 34.97 -45.18 -2.46
N PRO A 664 34.17 -44.46 -1.68
CA PRO A 664 34.56 -43.15 -1.19
C PRO A 664 35.41 -43.32 0.06
N THR A 665 36.59 -42.75 0.03
CA THR A 665 37.50 -42.58 1.16
C THR A 665 37.02 -41.44 2.07
N HIS A 666 36.80 -41.81 3.32
CA HIS A 666 36.78 -40.88 4.45
C HIS A 666 38.18 -40.75 5.07
N PRO A 667 38.57 -39.62 5.58
CA PRO A 667 39.61 -39.57 6.62
C PRO A 667 39.02 -39.36 8.02
N ASP A 668 39.44 -40.28 8.88
CA ASP A 668 39.50 -40.35 10.33
C ASP A 668 39.29 -39.04 11.15
N GLY A 669 38.75 -39.05 12.34
CA GLY A 669 38.93 -39.99 13.42
C GLY A 669 38.28 -39.56 14.72
N SER A 670 38.19 -40.55 15.58
CA SER A 670 38.03 -40.61 17.04
C SER A 670 36.56 -40.69 17.59
N SER A 671 36.16 -41.86 17.85
CA SER A 671 35.98 -42.71 19.05
C SER A 671 35.34 -42.05 20.29
N LYS A 672 34.24 -42.63 20.72
CA LYS A 672 33.74 -43.22 21.99
C LYS A 672 32.24 -42.96 22.05
N GLY A 673 31.38 -43.94 22.15
CA GLY A 673 31.30 -45.03 23.11
C GLY A 673 29.91 -44.96 23.73
N GLY A 674 29.11 -45.97 23.53
CA GLY A 674 28.31 -46.51 24.63
C GLY A 674 26.77 -46.31 24.56
N GLN A 675 26.15 -47.40 24.27
CA GLN A 675 25.00 -48.04 24.96
C GLN A 675 23.57 -47.81 24.44
N GLN A 676 23.11 -48.95 24.07
CA GLN A 676 21.78 -49.56 23.95
C GLN A 676 20.72 -49.12 24.98
N GLY A 677 19.47 -49.14 24.55
CA GLY A 677 18.33 -49.21 25.46
C GLY A 677 17.00 -49.14 24.73
N ASN A 678 16.53 -50.27 24.26
CA ASN A 678 15.19 -50.88 24.32
C ASN A 678 13.91 -50.05 24.12
N VAL A 679 13.17 -50.51 23.15
CA VAL A 679 11.74 -50.50 22.91
C VAL A 679 10.99 -51.10 24.07
N VAL A 680 9.93 -50.43 24.57
CA VAL A 680 8.76 -51.09 25.22
C VAL A 680 7.49 -50.36 24.76
N THR A 681 6.71 -51.09 24.00
CA THR A 681 5.27 -50.94 23.82
C THR A 681 4.52 -51.42 25.06
N THR A 682 3.58 -50.65 25.57
CA THR A 682 2.45 -51.20 26.34
C THR A 682 1.17 -50.41 26.09
N ASN A 683 0.21 -51.12 25.51
CA ASN A 683 -1.22 -50.87 25.61
C ASN A 683 -1.70 -51.16 27.04
N ALA A 684 -2.61 -50.34 27.58
CA ALA A 684 -3.70 -50.78 28.47
C ALA A 684 -4.73 -49.67 28.63
N SER A 685 -5.80 -49.86 28.19
CA SER A 685 -7.23 -49.81 28.47
C SER A 685 -7.66 -49.65 29.93
N GLY A 686 -8.77 -48.88 30.11
CA GLY A 686 -9.74 -48.99 31.21
C GLY A 686 -9.67 -47.84 32.18
N GLY A 687 -10.71 -47.07 32.38
CA GLY A 687 -12.02 -47.25 32.78
C GLY A 687 -12.37 -46.30 33.92
N ALA A 688 -13.44 -45.56 33.76
CA ALA A 688 -14.43 -45.08 34.73
C ALA A 688 -14.00 -44.40 36.06
N ALA A 689 -14.34 -43.20 36.22
CA ALA A 689 -15.36 -42.62 37.13
C ALA A 689 -15.54 -41.10 36.80
#